data_7a74b85d98aeef7959341390942c8e00
#
_entry.id   7a74b85d98aeef7959341390942c8e00
#
_cell.length_a   1.000
_cell.length_b   1.000
_cell.length_c   1.000
_cell.angle_alpha   90.00
_cell.angle_beta   90.00
_cell.angle_gamma   90.00
#
_symmetry.space_group_name_H-M   'P 1'
#
loop_
_entity.id
_entity.type
_entity.pdbx_description
1 polymer ?
#
loop_
_entity_poly.entity_id
_entity_poly.type
_entity_poly.pdbx_seq_one_letter_code
_entity_poly.pdbx_strand_id
1 'polypeptide(L)'
;MSEKKSFYITTPIYYPSDNLHIGHSYTTVACDALSRYKRLQGYDVMFLTGTDEHGQKIQDKAAAVGKTPKQYVDDIVANIKELWKLLDVKYDRFIRTTDHYHEEAVQKIFKMLYDKGDIYKGFYEGHYCKPCETFWTQSQLVDGKCPDCGREVYLAKEDAYFFKLSNYADRLLKHYEENPRFIEPETRKNEMISFIKQGLQDLCVSRTTVKWGIPVEFDPEHTVYVWVDALSNYITALGKFNNEYDDYERFWPATCHMVGKEILRFHTIIWPAMLMALDLELPKQVFGHGWLLLEGGKMSKSVGNVVDPVLLCDKYGVDAIRYFLLREIPFGNDGLYTNEALMNRINADLANDLGNLVSRSCAMIEKYFGGTLPADREAAEVDNELIALCEGLEAKTTECMDNLLIPQALQEIFKIIQRANKYIDETAPWVLAKDEANKARLATVMYNLVEALRFATTMLQAFLPTTAVKISAQLGYTEDDLKFENLKFGYKTDVTVKKGDVIFPRIDIAKEMKLLEEQEKAKKEAAEKAAAPAPAVEEEKEEPKAEITIDDFFKVDLVVGEIRHCEKLPKSDKLLKSTIFDGERERTILSGIAQWYTPEEMIGKKVVIVANLAPRKMRGVVSEGMILASSVGDDAKVVFIDSDVPAGSRIG
;
A
#
# COMPACT_ATOMS: atom_id res chain seq x y z
N MET A 1 -41.12 6.25 -9.01
CA MET A 1 -39.72 6.73 -9.00
C MET A 1 -38.95 5.71 -9.84
N SER A 2 -38.21 6.14 -10.86
CA SER A 2 -37.34 5.23 -11.60
C SER A 2 -36.33 4.66 -10.63
N GLU A 3 -36.10 3.35 -10.68
CA GLU A 3 -35.10 2.67 -9.88
C GLU A 3 -33.73 3.30 -10.18
N LYS A 4 -33.02 3.77 -9.14
CA LYS A 4 -31.70 4.37 -9.31
C LYS A 4 -30.73 3.28 -9.78
N LYS A 5 -29.87 3.60 -10.73
CA LYS A 5 -28.79 2.69 -11.14
C LYS A 5 -27.82 2.48 -9.97
N SER A 6 -27.51 1.23 -9.66
CA SER A 6 -26.51 0.89 -8.62
C SER A 6 -25.09 1.05 -9.15
N PHE A 7 -24.16 1.42 -8.24
CA PHE A 7 -22.74 1.47 -8.50
C PHE A 7 -21.99 0.95 -7.28
N TYR A 8 -21.38 -0.22 -7.39
CA TYR A 8 -20.60 -0.84 -6.32
C TYR A 8 -19.13 -0.82 -6.70
N ILE A 9 -18.32 -0.10 -5.91
CA ILE A 9 -16.87 -0.01 -6.05
C ILE A 9 -16.18 -0.41 -4.76
N THR A 10 -15.04 -1.08 -4.89
CA THR A 10 -14.27 -1.54 -3.74
C THR A 10 -12.79 -1.16 -3.87
N THR A 11 -12.14 -0.83 -2.75
CA THR A 11 -10.70 -0.95 -2.63
C THR A 11 -10.33 -2.42 -2.37
N PRO A 12 -9.03 -2.82 -2.42
CA PRO A 12 -8.62 -4.00 -1.68
C PRO A 12 -8.84 -3.76 -0.19
N ILE A 13 -9.05 -4.81 0.59
CA ILE A 13 -8.95 -4.70 2.03
C ILE A 13 -7.47 -4.68 2.42
N TYR A 14 -7.10 -3.71 3.27
CA TYR A 14 -5.71 -3.43 3.58
C TYR A 14 -5.17 -4.32 4.69
N TYR A 15 -3.96 -4.86 4.49
CA TYR A 15 -3.30 -5.70 5.48
C TYR A 15 -2.73 -4.87 6.64
N PRO A 16 -3.32 -4.92 7.86
CA PRO A 16 -2.98 -4.01 8.95
C PRO A 16 -1.73 -4.49 9.71
N SER A 17 -0.69 -4.84 8.98
CA SER A 17 0.60 -5.19 9.59
C SER A 17 1.38 -3.97 10.07
N ASP A 18 0.90 -2.76 9.74
CA ASP A 18 1.51 -1.46 10.08
C ASP A 18 0.62 -0.31 9.58
N ASN A 19 0.91 0.96 9.96
CA ASN A 19 0.21 2.12 9.45
C ASN A 19 0.28 2.19 7.92
N LEU A 20 -0.77 2.71 7.30
CA LEU A 20 -0.82 2.87 5.85
C LEU A 20 0.06 4.04 5.39
N HIS A 21 0.52 4.00 4.16
CA HIS A 21 1.32 5.04 3.51
C HIS A 21 0.57 5.64 2.31
N ILE A 22 1.13 6.67 1.70
CA ILE A 22 0.50 7.42 0.60
C ILE A 22 0.07 6.54 -0.59
N GLY A 23 0.74 5.40 -0.83
CA GLY A 23 0.33 4.45 -1.88
C GLY A 23 -1.04 3.81 -1.62
N HIS A 24 -1.41 3.54 -0.35
CA HIS A 24 -2.75 3.08 0.01
C HIS A 24 -3.78 4.21 -0.12
N SER A 25 -3.37 5.44 0.26
CA SER A 25 -4.20 6.64 0.09
C SER A 25 -4.55 6.89 -1.38
N TYR A 26 -3.63 6.60 -2.30
CA TYR A 26 -3.87 6.72 -3.74
C TYR A 26 -5.08 5.90 -4.22
N THR A 27 -5.11 4.61 -3.89
CA THR A 27 -6.23 3.72 -4.24
C THR A 27 -7.54 4.20 -3.64
N THR A 28 -7.51 4.52 -2.32
CA THR A 28 -8.74 4.89 -1.59
C THR A 28 -9.30 6.23 -2.05
N VAL A 29 -8.46 7.22 -2.29
CA VAL A 29 -8.87 8.54 -2.79
C VAL A 29 -9.41 8.44 -4.22
N ALA A 30 -8.86 7.55 -5.07
CA ALA A 30 -9.41 7.32 -6.40
C ALA A 30 -10.82 6.70 -6.36
N CYS A 31 -11.04 5.69 -5.49
CA CYS A 31 -12.36 5.11 -5.28
C CYS A 31 -13.36 6.12 -4.70
N ASP A 32 -12.91 6.96 -3.75
CA ASP A 32 -13.74 8.02 -3.18
C ASP A 32 -14.16 9.03 -4.24
N ALA A 33 -13.24 9.49 -5.10
CA ALA A 33 -13.54 10.43 -6.18
C ALA A 33 -14.54 9.85 -7.17
N LEU A 34 -14.39 8.58 -7.58
CA LEU A 34 -15.35 7.87 -8.43
C LEU A 34 -16.72 7.74 -7.76
N SER A 35 -16.74 7.37 -6.48
CA SER A 35 -17.97 7.23 -5.69
C SER A 35 -18.74 8.56 -5.58
N ARG A 36 -18.02 9.65 -5.24
CA ARG A 36 -18.61 11.00 -5.18
C ARG A 36 -19.15 11.44 -6.53
N TYR A 37 -18.39 11.21 -7.61
CA TYR A 37 -18.83 11.56 -8.95
C TYR A 37 -20.12 10.81 -9.33
N LYS A 38 -20.20 9.51 -9.05
CA LYS A 38 -21.41 8.71 -9.29
C LYS A 38 -22.60 9.16 -8.45
N ARG A 39 -22.38 9.58 -7.20
CA ARG A 39 -23.44 10.19 -6.37
C ARG A 39 -23.95 11.50 -6.95
N LEU A 40 -23.07 12.36 -7.48
CA LEU A 40 -23.47 13.58 -8.18
C LEU A 40 -24.33 13.29 -9.43
N GLN A 41 -24.06 12.17 -10.11
CA GLN A 41 -24.89 11.68 -11.23
C GLN A 41 -26.22 11.03 -10.76
N GLY A 42 -26.49 10.95 -9.46
CA GLY A 42 -27.72 10.36 -8.92
C GLY A 42 -27.71 8.84 -8.80
N TYR A 43 -26.57 8.16 -8.97
CA TYR A 43 -26.46 6.72 -8.72
C TYR A 43 -26.66 6.40 -7.24
N ASP A 44 -27.11 5.18 -7.01
CA ASP A 44 -27.09 4.55 -5.70
C ASP A 44 -25.73 3.85 -5.53
N VAL A 45 -24.91 4.38 -4.64
CA VAL A 45 -23.49 4.00 -4.54
C VAL A 45 -23.21 3.22 -3.29
N MET A 46 -22.53 2.09 -3.43
CA MET A 46 -21.85 1.36 -2.36
C MET A 46 -20.34 1.46 -2.57
N PHE A 47 -19.65 2.11 -1.65
CA PHE A 47 -18.18 2.13 -1.59
C PHE A 47 -17.71 1.31 -0.39
N LEU A 48 -17.09 0.16 -0.67
CA LEU A 48 -16.52 -0.76 0.31
C LEU A 48 -15.01 -0.58 0.41
N THR A 49 -14.53 -0.47 1.63
CA THR A 49 -13.12 -0.61 2.01
C THR A 49 -13.02 -1.45 3.29
N GLY A 50 -11.82 -1.79 3.74
CA GLY A 50 -11.69 -2.60 4.96
C GLY A 50 -10.28 -3.06 5.22
N THR A 51 -10.16 -4.06 6.11
CA THR A 51 -8.90 -4.64 6.55
C THR A 51 -8.90 -6.16 6.50
N ASP A 52 -7.80 -6.71 5.98
CA ASP A 52 -7.46 -8.14 5.99
C ASP A 52 -6.59 -8.42 7.22
N GLU A 53 -7.18 -9.01 8.25
CA GLU A 53 -6.62 -9.01 9.61
C GLU A 53 -6.01 -10.34 10.04
N HIS A 54 -6.16 -11.40 9.25
CA HIS A 54 -5.67 -12.73 9.57
C HIS A 54 -4.26 -13.01 8.99
N GLY A 55 -3.65 -14.12 9.43
CA GLY A 55 -2.39 -14.59 8.89
C GLY A 55 -1.20 -14.52 9.84
N GLN A 56 -0.16 -15.26 9.50
CA GLN A 56 1.02 -15.47 10.33
C GLN A 56 1.79 -14.19 10.61
N LYS A 57 1.88 -13.28 9.65
CA LYS A 57 2.60 -12.02 9.79
C LYS A 57 2.01 -11.11 10.87
N ILE A 58 0.68 -11.08 10.99
CA ILE A 58 -0.02 -10.34 12.07
C ILE A 58 0.27 -11.00 13.42
N GLN A 59 0.16 -12.34 13.49
CA GLN A 59 0.47 -13.10 14.69
C GLN A 59 1.89 -12.82 15.21
N ASP A 60 2.88 -12.86 14.31
CA ASP A 60 4.28 -12.59 14.65
C ASP A 60 4.50 -11.16 15.14
N LYS A 61 3.92 -10.17 14.45
CA LYS A 61 4.04 -8.76 14.85
C LYS A 61 3.36 -8.45 16.17
N ALA A 62 2.20 -9.03 16.42
CA ALA A 62 1.51 -8.91 17.71
C ALA A 62 2.35 -9.49 18.85
N ALA A 63 2.90 -10.69 18.64
CA ALA A 63 3.79 -11.34 19.62
C ALA A 63 5.04 -10.50 19.91
N ALA A 64 5.65 -9.90 18.88
CA ALA A 64 6.84 -9.06 19.02
C ALA A 64 6.62 -7.83 19.92
N VAL A 65 5.36 -7.34 20.03
CA VAL A 65 4.98 -6.20 20.89
C VAL A 65 4.19 -6.61 22.13
N GLY A 66 4.12 -7.92 22.43
CA GLY A 66 3.45 -8.44 23.63
C GLY A 66 1.92 -8.28 23.63
N LYS A 67 1.28 -8.21 22.45
CA LYS A 67 -0.18 -8.09 22.26
C LYS A 67 -0.78 -9.35 21.69
N THR A 68 -2.09 -9.55 21.91
CA THR A 68 -2.83 -10.53 21.10
C THR A 68 -2.98 -10.00 19.67
N PRO A 69 -3.12 -10.87 18.65
CA PRO A 69 -3.36 -10.44 17.27
C PRO A 69 -4.56 -9.48 17.14
N LYS A 70 -5.67 -9.76 17.85
CA LYS A 70 -6.87 -8.90 17.84
C LYS A 70 -6.59 -7.50 18.39
N GLN A 71 -5.89 -7.39 19.52
CA GLN A 71 -5.50 -6.09 20.09
C GLN A 71 -4.58 -5.32 19.15
N TYR A 72 -3.65 -6.02 18.50
CA TYR A 72 -2.72 -5.40 17.55
C TYR A 72 -3.46 -4.80 16.34
N VAL A 73 -4.35 -5.58 15.71
CA VAL A 73 -5.09 -5.08 14.54
C VAL A 73 -6.11 -4.00 14.91
N ASP A 74 -6.72 -4.04 16.11
CA ASP A 74 -7.65 -3.01 16.56
C ASP A 74 -6.98 -1.62 16.62
N ASP A 75 -5.74 -1.53 17.10
CA ASP A 75 -4.99 -0.28 17.15
C ASP A 75 -4.68 0.24 15.73
N ILE A 76 -4.25 -0.64 14.83
CA ILE A 76 -3.92 -0.24 13.45
C ILE A 76 -5.20 0.16 12.68
N VAL A 77 -6.30 -0.56 12.86
CA VAL A 77 -7.59 -0.24 12.22
C VAL A 77 -8.10 1.13 12.68
N ALA A 78 -7.93 1.47 13.97
CA ALA A 78 -8.26 2.80 14.46
C ALA A 78 -7.48 3.90 13.70
N ASN A 79 -6.17 3.72 13.51
CA ASN A 79 -5.33 4.64 12.75
C ASN A 79 -5.75 4.72 11.27
N ILE A 80 -6.15 3.61 10.66
CA ILE A 80 -6.64 3.58 9.27
C ILE A 80 -7.93 4.39 9.14
N LYS A 81 -8.87 4.22 10.05
CA LYS A 81 -10.12 4.99 10.05
C LYS A 81 -9.90 6.48 10.25
N GLU A 82 -8.98 6.88 11.14
CA GLU A 82 -8.60 8.30 11.29
C GLU A 82 -7.91 8.86 10.04
N LEU A 83 -7.09 8.06 9.34
CA LEU A 83 -6.50 8.46 8.06
C LEU A 83 -7.58 8.68 6.98
N TRP A 84 -8.58 7.79 6.87
CA TRP A 84 -9.67 7.97 5.92
C TRP A 84 -10.53 9.19 6.25
N LYS A 85 -10.76 9.45 7.54
CA LYS A 85 -11.44 10.65 7.99
C LYS A 85 -10.65 11.92 7.68
N LEU A 86 -9.32 11.92 7.91
CA LEU A 86 -8.44 13.04 7.56
C LEU A 86 -8.50 13.34 6.07
N LEU A 87 -8.43 12.31 5.21
CA LEU A 87 -8.50 12.43 3.75
C LEU A 87 -9.92 12.73 3.21
N ASP A 88 -10.91 12.91 4.09
CA ASP A 88 -12.33 13.09 3.76
C ASP A 88 -12.88 11.99 2.84
N VAL A 89 -12.49 10.73 3.07
CA VAL A 89 -12.99 9.56 2.36
C VAL A 89 -14.39 9.20 2.87
N LYS A 90 -15.38 9.09 1.95
CA LYS A 90 -16.78 8.78 2.26
C LYS A 90 -17.14 7.37 1.78
N TYR A 91 -16.58 6.36 2.48
CA TYR A 91 -17.00 4.98 2.27
C TYR A 91 -18.36 4.72 2.94
N ASP A 92 -19.13 3.79 2.36
CA ASP A 92 -20.43 3.37 2.90
C ASP A 92 -20.27 2.21 3.88
N ARG A 93 -19.26 1.34 3.65
CA ARG A 93 -18.99 0.20 4.52
C ARG A 93 -17.49 -0.04 4.70
N PHE A 94 -17.12 -0.35 5.94
CA PHE A 94 -15.77 -0.74 6.32
C PHE A 94 -15.85 -2.16 6.90
N ILE A 95 -15.36 -3.16 6.15
CA ILE A 95 -15.34 -4.55 6.60
C ILE A 95 -14.02 -4.88 7.28
N ARG A 96 -14.09 -5.72 8.30
CA ARG A 96 -12.94 -6.37 8.92
C ARG A 96 -13.07 -7.88 8.74
N THR A 97 -12.00 -8.58 8.37
CA THR A 97 -12.09 -10.04 8.26
C THR A 97 -12.28 -10.72 9.61
N THR A 98 -12.07 -10.01 10.72
CA THR A 98 -12.41 -10.42 12.10
C THR A 98 -13.84 -10.08 12.52
N ASP A 99 -14.69 -9.55 11.65
CA ASP A 99 -16.10 -9.36 11.93
C ASP A 99 -16.80 -10.74 11.93
N HIS A 100 -17.56 -11.03 12.97
CA HIS A 100 -18.14 -12.36 13.18
C HIS A 100 -19.02 -12.83 12.02
N TYR A 101 -19.85 -11.94 11.46
CA TYR A 101 -20.68 -12.24 10.30
C TYR A 101 -19.88 -12.64 9.06
N HIS A 102 -18.66 -12.09 8.92
CA HIS A 102 -17.74 -12.44 7.83
C HIS A 102 -17.12 -13.81 8.06
N GLU A 103 -16.62 -14.08 9.28
CA GLU A 103 -16.04 -15.38 9.64
C GLU A 103 -17.04 -16.52 9.41
N GLU A 104 -18.29 -16.37 9.88
CA GLU A 104 -19.36 -17.37 9.65
C GLU A 104 -19.65 -17.57 8.16
N ALA A 105 -19.69 -16.48 7.38
CA ALA A 105 -19.94 -16.57 5.95
C ALA A 105 -18.79 -17.29 5.21
N VAL A 106 -17.54 -17.02 5.58
CA VAL A 106 -16.36 -17.70 5.01
C VAL A 106 -16.38 -19.20 5.34
N GLN A 107 -16.73 -19.58 6.57
CA GLN A 107 -16.90 -20.99 6.93
C GLN A 107 -17.95 -21.69 6.06
N LYS A 108 -19.10 -21.04 5.83
CA LYS A 108 -20.15 -21.55 4.92
C LYS A 108 -19.63 -21.67 3.48
N ILE A 109 -18.94 -20.66 2.97
CA ILE A 109 -18.34 -20.68 1.63
C ILE A 109 -17.38 -21.86 1.49
N PHE A 110 -16.46 -22.05 2.44
CA PHE A 110 -15.51 -23.15 2.42
C PHE A 110 -16.21 -24.51 2.43
N LYS A 111 -17.21 -24.67 3.30
CA LYS A 111 -18.02 -25.89 3.38
C LYS A 111 -18.78 -26.16 2.09
N MET A 112 -19.42 -25.16 1.49
CA MET A 112 -20.14 -25.30 0.22
C MET A 112 -19.21 -25.78 -0.90
N LEU A 113 -18.01 -25.19 -1.01
CA LEU A 113 -17.01 -25.59 -2.01
C LEU A 113 -16.51 -27.03 -1.77
N TYR A 114 -16.36 -27.42 -0.51
CA TYR A 114 -15.99 -28.80 -0.13
C TYR A 114 -17.10 -29.79 -0.46
N ASP A 115 -18.35 -29.49 -0.10
CA ASP A 115 -19.51 -30.38 -0.36
C ASP A 115 -19.76 -30.56 -1.87
N LYS A 116 -19.47 -29.53 -2.69
CA LYS A 116 -19.52 -29.60 -4.16
C LYS A 116 -18.33 -30.35 -4.77
N GLY A 117 -17.30 -30.63 -3.98
CA GLY A 117 -16.09 -31.33 -4.44
C GLY A 117 -15.09 -30.42 -5.18
N ASP A 118 -15.28 -29.09 -5.14
CA ASP A 118 -14.30 -28.12 -5.65
C ASP A 118 -13.14 -27.92 -4.68
N ILE A 119 -13.32 -28.26 -3.40
CA ILE A 119 -12.25 -28.38 -2.41
C ILE A 119 -12.08 -29.86 -2.03
N TYR A 120 -10.83 -30.31 -1.90
CA TYR A 120 -10.48 -31.66 -1.47
C TYR A 120 -9.28 -31.65 -0.51
N LYS A 121 -9.18 -32.68 0.36
CA LYS A 121 -8.05 -32.85 1.29
C LYS A 121 -6.89 -33.56 0.60
N GLY A 122 -5.68 -33.06 0.80
CA GLY A 122 -4.46 -33.62 0.23
C GLY A 122 -3.24 -33.25 1.08
N PHE A 123 -2.04 -33.55 0.56
CA PHE A 123 -0.77 -33.17 1.18
C PHE A 123 -0.11 -32.11 0.33
N TYR A 124 0.43 -31.09 0.98
CA TYR A 124 1.21 -30.08 0.31
C TYR A 124 2.69 -30.16 0.70
N GLU A 125 3.54 -30.13 -0.30
CA GLU A 125 4.97 -29.93 -0.15
C GLU A 125 5.42 -28.87 -1.17
N GLY A 126 5.87 -27.72 -0.71
CA GLY A 126 6.25 -26.63 -1.60
C GLY A 126 6.98 -25.51 -0.90
N HIS A 127 7.48 -24.57 -1.70
CA HIS A 127 8.25 -23.42 -1.24
C HIS A 127 7.32 -22.30 -0.80
N TYR A 128 7.23 -22.05 0.50
CA TYR A 128 6.37 -21.01 1.07
C TYR A 128 7.11 -19.70 1.26
N CYS A 129 6.51 -18.63 0.73
CA CYS A 129 6.94 -17.28 1.00
C CYS A 129 6.09 -16.69 2.13
N LYS A 130 6.67 -16.56 3.34
CA LYS A 130 5.97 -16.00 4.51
C LYS A 130 5.49 -14.56 4.30
N PRO A 131 6.27 -13.63 3.68
CA PRO A 131 5.83 -12.27 3.45
C PRO A 131 4.68 -12.09 2.47
N CYS A 132 4.56 -12.98 1.47
CA CYS A 132 3.47 -12.96 0.47
C CYS A 132 2.34 -13.92 0.83
N GLU A 133 2.54 -14.76 1.86
CA GLU A 133 1.65 -15.84 2.27
C GLU A 133 1.26 -16.76 1.09
N THR A 134 2.21 -17.02 0.19
CA THR A 134 2.00 -17.75 -1.07
C THR A 134 2.98 -18.89 -1.19
N PHE A 135 2.47 -20.03 -1.70
CA PHE A 135 3.29 -21.16 -2.08
C PHE A 135 3.73 -21.08 -3.54
N TRP A 136 4.92 -21.63 -3.78
CA TRP A 136 5.53 -21.72 -5.08
C TRP A 136 6.04 -23.14 -5.33
N THR A 137 5.88 -23.60 -6.55
CA THR A 137 6.61 -24.81 -6.99
C THR A 137 8.07 -24.45 -7.24
N GLN A 138 8.97 -25.43 -7.20
CA GLN A 138 10.39 -25.22 -7.50
C GLN A 138 10.62 -24.52 -8.85
N SER A 139 9.81 -24.84 -9.86
CA SER A 139 9.90 -24.26 -11.21
C SER A 139 9.43 -22.81 -11.31
N GLN A 140 8.67 -22.33 -10.32
CA GLN A 140 8.16 -20.95 -10.29
C GLN A 140 9.09 -19.99 -9.54
N LEU A 141 10.09 -20.51 -8.81
CA LEU A 141 11.06 -19.67 -8.12
C LEU A 141 11.99 -18.97 -9.11
N VAL A 142 12.34 -17.73 -8.81
CA VAL A 142 13.35 -16.96 -9.53
C VAL A 142 14.61 -16.92 -8.65
N ASP A 143 15.69 -17.53 -9.12
CA ASP A 143 16.94 -17.69 -8.37
C ASP A 143 16.75 -18.32 -6.97
N GLY A 144 15.82 -19.28 -6.86
CA GLY A 144 15.49 -19.93 -5.60
C GLY A 144 14.65 -19.10 -4.63
N LYS A 145 14.15 -17.94 -5.06
CA LYS A 145 13.41 -16.96 -4.25
C LYS A 145 11.98 -16.76 -4.76
N CYS A 146 11.16 -16.11 -3.94
CA CYS A 146 9.79 -15.78 -4.28
C CYS A 146 9.75 -14.85 -5.52
N PRO A 147 9.02 -15.21 -6.59
CA PRO A 147 8.95 -14.39 -7.80
C PRO A 147 8.24 -13.06 -7.59
N ASP A 148 7.33 -12.96 -6.59
CA ASP A 148 6.56 -11.74 -6.34
C ASP A 148 7.36 -10.69 -5.53
N CYS A 149 8.15 -11.13 -4.54
CA CYS A 149 8.82 -10.21 -3.62
C CYS A 149 10.35 -10.37 -3.52
N GLY A 150 10.94 -11.36 -4.20
CA GLY A 150 12.38 -11.63 -4.21
C GLY A 150 12.98 -12.15 -2.90
N ARG A 151 12.13 -12.49 -1.89
CA ARG A 151 12.62 -12.95 -0.59
C ARG A 151 12.79 -14.46 -0.55
N GLU A 152 13.56 -14.93 0.44
CA GLU A 152 13.77 -16.34 0.71
C GLU A 152 12.45 -17.07 0.94
N VAL A 153 12.37 -18.30 0.44
CA VAL A 153 11.27 -19.25 0.64
C VAL A 153 11.78 -20.45 1.39
N TYR A 154 10.94 -21.13 2.15
CA TYR A 154 11.30 -22.36 2.83
C TYR A 154 10.38 -23.51 2.42
N LEU A 155 10.91 -24.75 2.40
CA LEU A 155 10.12 -25.94 2.10
C LEU A 155 9.16 -26.19 3.27
N ALA A 156 7.86 -26.21 2.96
CA ALA A 156 6.80 -26.55 3.91
C ALA A 156 6.09 -27.82 3.46
N LYS A 157 5.80 -28.71 4.41
CA LYS A 157 5.05 -29.94 4.20
C LYS A 157 3.99 -30.06 5.27
N GLU A 158 2.72 -30.05 4.85
CA GLU A 158 1.60 -30.18 5.77
C GLU A 158 0.36 -30.77 5.08
N ASP A 159 -0.54 -31.37 5.86
CA ASP A 159 -1.90 -31.69 5.42
C ASP A 159 -2.61 -30.38 5.06
N ALA A 160 -3.32 -30.36 3.95
CA ALA A 160 -4.01 -29.18 3.49
C ALA A 160 -5.24 -29.50 2.66
N TYR A 161 -6.14 -28.54 2.57
CA TYR A 161 -7.23 -28.55 1.61
C TYR A 161 -6.81 -27.79 0.35
N PHE A 162 -7.25 -28.27 -0.82
CA PHE A 162 -6.94 -27.72 -2.13
C PHE A 162 -8.21 -27.35 -2.87
N PHE A 163 -8.25 -26.15 -3.43
CA PHE A 163 -9.28 -25.74 -4.39
C PHE A 163 -8.85 -26.10 -5.81
N LYS A 164 -9.73 -26.80 -6.56
CA LYS A 164 -9.48 -27.27 -7.93
C LYS A 164 -9.44 -26.11 -8.94
N LEU A 165 -8.53 -25.15 -8.73
CA LEU A 165 -8.38 -23.96 -9.56
C LEU A 165 -8.10 -24.34 -11.03
N SER A 166 -7.38 -25.44 -11.27
CA SER A 166 -7.08 -25.95 -12.61
C SER A 166 -8.32 -26.21 -13.47
N ASN A 167 -9.46 -26.58 -12.87
CA ASN A 167 -10.72 -26.84 -13.58
C ASN A 167 -11.36 -25.56 -14.16
N TYR A 168 -10.92 -24.39 -13.76
CA TYR A 168 -11.54 -23.11 -14.11
C TYR A 168 -10.79 -22.37 -15.24
N ALA A 169 -9.63 -22.86 -15.70
CA ALA A 169 -8.79 -22.19 -16.68
C ALA A 169 -9.55 -21.80 -17.97
N ASP A 170 -10.23 -22.75 -18.59
CA ASP A 170 -10.97 -22.52 -19.84
C ASP A 170 -12.16 -21.57 -19.63
N ARG A 171 -12.85 -21.68 -18.49
CA ARG A 171 -14.00 -20.81 -18.17
C ARG A 171 -13.53 -19.37 -17.96
N LEU A 172 -12.38 -19.16 -17.32
CA LEU A 172 -11.76 -17.86 -17.12
C LEU A 172 -11.35 -17.24 -18.45
N LEU A 173 -10.63 -17.97 -19.30
CA LEU A 173 -10.22 -17.48 -20.63
C LEU A 173 -11.41 -17.10 -21.48
N LYS A 174 -12.46 -17.93 -21.51
CA LYS A 174 -13.71 -17.64 -22.21
C LYS A 174 -14.37 -16.36 -21.66
N HIS A 175 -14.44 -16.21 -20.34
CA HIS A 175 -15.01 -15.01 -19.71
C HIS A 175 -14.25 -13.74 -20.12
N TYR A 176 -12.91 -13.79 -20.20
CA TYR A 176 -12.10 -12.64 -20.61
C TYR A 176 -12.26 -12.29 -22.09
N GLU A 177 -12.55 -13.28 -22.94
CA GLU A 177 -12.87 -13.05 -24.35
C GLU A 177 -14.24 -12.41 -24.53
N GLU A 178 -15.26 -12.92 -23.84
CA GLU A 178 -16.65 -12.44 -23.89
C GLU A 178 -16.81 -11.07 -23.20
N ASN A 179 -15.95 -10.72 -22.23
CA ASN A 179 -15.98 -9.49 -21.45
C ASN A 179 -14.65 -8.73 -21.56
N PRO A 180 -14.40 -8.02 -22.69
CA PRO A 180 -13.10 -7.41 -22.98
C PRO A 180 -12.65 -6.37 -21.93
N ARG A 181 -13.57 -5.75 -21.21
CA ARG A 181 -13.31 -4.78 -20.14
C ARG A 181 -13.25 -5.38 -18.73
N PHE A 182 -13.36 -6.70 -18.59
CA PHE A 182 -13.30 -7.34 -17.27
C PHE A 182 -11.97 -7.07 -16.55
N ILE A 183 -10.86 -7.05 -17.28
CA ILE A 183 -9.53 -6.70 -16.73
C ILE A 183 -9.00 -5.48 -17.46
N GLU A 184 -8.75 -4.40 -16.74
CA GLU A 184 -8.09 -3.20 -17.26
C GLU A 184 -6.91 -2.81 -16.34
N PRO A 185 -5.86 -2.16 -16.89
CA PRO A 185 -5.61 -1.92 -18.32
C PRO A 185 -5.27 -3.21 -19.11
N GLU A 186 -5.31 -3.10 -20.45
CA GLU A 186 -5.15 -4.25 -21.37
C GLU A 186 -3.81 -4.99 -21.18
N THR A 187 -2.75 -4.27 -20.83
CA THR A 187 -1.44 -4.86 -20.53
C THR A 187 -1.55 -5.88 -19.40
N ARG A 188 -2.37 -5.61 -18.38
CA ARG A 188 -2.62 -6.51 -17.26
C ARG A 188 -3.48 -7.70 -17.65
N LYS A 189 -4.47 -7.49 -18.52
CA LYS A 189 -5.27 -8.59 -19.09
C LYS A 189 -4.38 -9.61 -19.82
N ASN A 190 -3.47 -9.11 -20.67
CA ASN A 190 -2.56 -9.96 -21.43
C ASN A 190 -1.61 -10.76 -20.53
N GLU A 191 -1.14 -10.16 -19.43
CA GLU A 191 -0.34 -10.82 -18.40
C GLU A 191 -1.12 -11.99 -17.75
N MET A 192 -2.38 -11.77 -17.36
CA MET A 192 -3.23 -12.80 -16.76
C MET A 192 -3.57 -13.93 -17.73
N ILE A 193 -3.88 -13.61 -18.99
CA ILE A 193 -4.10 -14.60 -20.04
C ILE A 193 -2.85 -15.47 -20.23
N SER A 194 -1.67 -14.85 -20.29
CA SER A 194 -0.40 -15.55 -20.41
C SER A 194 -0.14 -16.48 -19.23
N PHE A 195 -0.45 -16.03 -18.01
CA PHE A 195 -0.31 -16.85 -16.80
C PHE A 195 -1.23 -18.07 -16.82
N ILE A 196 -2.52 -17.90 -17.18
CA ILE A 196 -3.47 -19.02 -17.24
C ILE A 196 -3.04 -20.06 -18.29
N LYS A 197 -2.56 -19.60 -19.46
CA LYS A 197 -2.11 -20.48 -20.55
C LYS A 197 -0.86 -21.31 -20.21
N GLN A 198 -0.10 -20.95 -19.18
CA GLN A 198 1.00 -21.76 -18.67
C GLN A 198 0.52 -22.98 -17.86
N GLY A 199 -0.78 -23.02 -17.54
CA GLY A 199 -1.42 -24.09 -16.76
C GLY A 199 -1.62 -23.69 -15.30
N LEU A 200 -2.88 -23.63 -14.87
CA LEU A 200 -3.22 -23.39 -13.47
C LEU A 200 -3.01 -24.66 -12.64
N GLN A 201 -2.43 -24.52 -11.47
CA GLN A 201 -2.31 -25.56 -10.45
C GLN A 201 -3.43 -25.39 -9.42
N ASP A 202 -3.83 -26.49 -8.78
CA ASP A 202 -4.77 -26.45 -7.68
C ASP A 202 -4.19 -25.62 -6.51
N LEU A 203 -5.03 -24.81 -5.91
CA LEU A 203 -4.60 -23.84 -4.88
C LEU A 203 -4.76 -24.45 -3.49
N CYS A 204 -3.69 -24.45 -2.70
CA CYS A 204 -3.76 -24.77 -1.28
C CYS A 204 -4.60 -23.70 -0.55
N VAL A 205 -5.71 -24.10 0.11
CA VAL A 205 -6.70 -23.21 0.72
C VAL A 205 -6.88 -23.39 2.21
N SER A 206 -5.98 -24.14 2.87
CA SER A 206 -5.94 -24.22 4.33
C SER A 206 -4.52 -24.34 4.87
N ARG A 207 -4.36 -24.13 6.18
CA ARG A 207 -3.11 -24.19 6.92
C ARG A 207 -3.32 -24.83 8.28
N THR A 208 -2.36 -25.63 8.74
CA THR A 208 -2.33 -26.16 10.11
C THR A 208 -1.38 -25.38 11.01
N THR A 209 -0.39 -24.71 10.42
CA THR A 209 0.67 -23.98 11.13
C THR A 209 0.26 -22.56 11.54
N VAL A 210 -0.70 -21.93 10.87
CA VAL A 210 -1.24 -20.61 11.19
C VAL A 210 -2.44 -20.75 12.11
N LYS A 211 -2.41 -20.13 13.28
CA LYS A 211 -3.50 -20.22 14.28
C LYS A 211 -4.39 -18.98 14.31
N TRP A 212 -3.87 -17.84 13.84
CA TRP A 212 -4.65 -16.61 13.71
C TRP A 212 -5.33 -16.55 12.34
N GLY A 213 -6.59 -16.97 12.30
CA GLY A 213 -7.43 -17.04 11.10
C GLY A 213 -8.71 -17.79 11.37
N ILE A 214 -9.55 -17.94 10.35
CA ILE A 214 -10.87 -18.59 10.43
C ILE A 214 -10.69 -20.10 10.44
N PRO A 215 -11.13 -20.84 11.48
CA PRO A 215 -11.04 -22.30 11.48
C PRO A 215 -12.01 -22.90 10.47
N VAL A 216 -11.58 -24.00 9.83
CA VAL A 216 -12.48 -24.83 9.00
C VAL A 216 -13.52 -25.49 9.92
N GLU A 217 -14.81 -25.23 9.71
CA GLU A 217 -15.88 -25.64 10.62
C GLU A 217 -15.87 -27.15 10.95
N PHE A 218 -15.68 -27.99 9.93
CA PHE A 218 -15.71 -29.45 10.07
C PHE A 218 -14.33 -30.10 10.32
N ASP A 219 -13.23 -29.29 10.31
CA ASP A 219 -11.86 -29.74 10.61
C ASP A 219 -11.08 -28.59 11.27
N PRO A 220 -11.33 -28.29 12.56
CA PRO A 220 -10.81 -27.09 13.24
C PRO A 220 -9.27 -27.06 13.44
N GLU A 221 -8.57 -28.16 13.14
CA GLU A 221 -7.10 -28.14 13.11
C GLU A 221 -6.57 -27.31 11.94
N HIS A 222 -7.37 -27.15 10.88
CA HIS A 222 -7.08 -26.32 9.72
C HIS A 222 -7.67 -24.92 9.86
N THR A 223 -6.90 -23.93 9.43
CA THR A 223 -7.31 -22.53 9.27
C THR A 223 -7.49 -22.23 7.80
N VAL A 224 -8.55 -21.56 7.43
CA VAL A 224 -8.83 -21.12 6.06
C VAL A 224 -7.69 -20.23 5.56
N TYR A 225 -7.25 -20.43 4.33
CA TYR A 225 -6.21 -19.65 3.69
C TYR A 225 -6.64 -18.19 3.49
N VAL A 226 -5.74 -17.27 3.82
CA VAL A 226 -6.00 -15.82 3.88
C VAL A 226 -6.67 -15.25 2.62
N TRP A 227 -6.36 -15.75 1.42
CA TRP A 227 -6.99 -15.25 0.20
C TRP A 227 -8.41 -15.74 -0.02
N VAL A 228 -8.82 -16.93 0.48
CA VAL A 228 -10.22 -17.37 0.48
C VAL A 228 -11.02 -16.48 1.43
N ASP A 229 -10.46 -16.20 2.60
CA ASP A 229 -10.99 -15.27 3.59
C ASP A 229 -11.11 -13.86 2.98
N ALA A 230 -9.99 -13.26 2.61
CA ALA A 230 -9.92 -11.88 2.12
C ALA A 230 -10.82 -11.62 0.90
N LEU A 231 -10.82 -12.51 -0.12
CA LEU A 231 -11.62 -12.28 -1.33
C LEU A 231 -13.13 -12.38 -1.09
N SER A 232 -13.55 -13.16 -0.11
CA SER A 232 -14.97 -13.31 0.24
C SER A 232 -15.58 -12.02 0.80
N ASN A 233 -14.77 -11.06 1.26
CA ASN A 233 -15.25 -9.79 1.83
C ASN A 233 -16.21 -9.05 0.91
N TYR A 234 -15.98 -9.09 -0.40
CA TYR A 234 -16.74 -8.33 -1.40
C TYR A 234 -18.21 -8.70 -1.47
N ILE A 235 -18.58 -9.91 -1.09
CA ILE A 235 -19.97 -10.38 -1.04
C ILE A 235 -20.50 -10.48 0.38
N THR A 236 -19.67 -10.85 1.35
CA THR A 236 -20.09 -10.96 2.75
C THR A 236 -20.43 -9.58 3.34
N ALA A 237 -19.71 -8.53 2.93
CA ALA A 237 -20.03 -7.15 3.27
C ALA A 237 -21.42 -6.69 2.76
N LEU A 238 -21.99 -7.37 1.77
CA LEU A 238 -23.33 -7.09 1.25
C LEU A 238 -24.42 -7.99 1.88
N GLY A 239 -24.04 -8.92 2.77
CA GLY A 239 -24.97 -9.83 3.41
C GLY A 239 -25.04 -11.23 2.78
N LYS A 240 -24.23 -11.53 1.75
CA LYS A 240 -24.23 -12.87 1.17
C LYS A 240 -23.71 -13.89 2.18
N PHE A 241 -24.46 -14.95 2.39
CA PHE A 241 -24.19 -16.05 3.35
C PHE A 241 -24.20 -15.65 4.84
N ASN A 242 -24.67 -14.45 5.17
CA ASN A 242 -24.89 -13.98 6.55
C ASN A 242 -26.20 -13.19 6.63
N ASN A 243 -26.58 -12.73 7.84
CA ASN A 243 -27.80 -11.99 8.08
C ASN A 243 -27.54 -10.56 8.58
N GLU A 244 -26.31 -10.07 8.49
CA GLU A 244 -25.95 -8.74 8.98
C GLU A 244 -26.47 -7.63 8.04
N TYR A 245 -26.44 -7.88 6.72
CA TYR A 245 -26.87 -6.94 5.69
C TYR A 245 -27.78 -7.62 4.67
N ASP A 246 -28.54 -6.83 3.93
CA ASP A 246 -29.47 -7.26 2.86
C ASP A 246 -29.27 -6.43 1.57
N ASP A 247 -28.01 -6.17 1.24
CA ASP A 247 -27.63 -5.32 0.13
C ASP A 247 -27.14 -6.10 -1.10
N TYR A 248 -27.02 -7.44 -1.02
CA TYR A 248 -26.41 -8.24 -2.06
C TYR A 248 -27.15 -8.11 -3.41
N GLU A 249 -28.44 -8.32 -3.44
CA GLU A 249 -29.23 -8.27 -4.68
C GLU A 249 -29.29 -6.84 -5.27
N ARG A 250 -29.04 -5.82 -4.47
CA ARG A 250 -29.06 -4.41 -4.89
C ARG A 250 -27.75 -3.97 -5.54
N PHE A 251 -26.62 -4.46 -5.06
CA PHE A 251 -25.31 -3.95 -5.45
C PHE A 251 -24.43 -4.98 -6.18
N TRP A 252 -24.63 -6.28 -5.96
CA TRP A 252 -23.88 -7.29 -6.70
C TRP A 252 -24.45 -7.51 -8.11
N PRO A 253 -23.64 -7.69 -9.16
CA PRO A 253 -22.19 -7.78 -9.18
C PRO A 253 -21.50 -6.40 -9.06
N ALA A 254 -20.32 -6.40 -8.42
CA ALA A 254 -19.52 -5.19 -8.28
C ALA A 254 -19.24 -4.55 -9.64
N THR A 255 -19.40 -3.21 -9.70
CA THR A 255 -19.08 -2.45 -10.90
C THR A 255 -17.59 -2.44 -11.16
N CYS A 256 -16.77 -2.25 -10.11
CA CYS A 256 -15.32 -2.28 -10.23
C CYS A 256 -14.67 -2.68 -8.91
N HIS A 257 -13.77 -3.68 -8.96
CA HIS A 257 -12.76 -3.92 -7.95
C HIS A 257 -11.49 -3.14 -8.33
N MET A 258 -11.16 -2.13 -7.54
CA MET A 258 -9.96 -1.32 -7.71
C MET A 258 -8.82 -1.93 -6.90
N VAL A 259 -7.75 -2.38 -7.55
CA VAL A 259 -6.66 -3.10 -6.87
C VAL A 259 -5.30 -2.65 -7.37
N GLY A 260 -4.27 -2.80 -6.53
CA GLY A 260 -2.89 -2.68 -6.97
C GLY A 260 -2.49 -3.83 -7.91
N LYS A 261 -1.62 -3.56 -8.85
CA LYS A 261 -1.19 -4.56 -9.86
C LYS A 261 -0.60 -5.84 -9.24
N GLU A 262 -0.05 -5.76 -8.03
CA GLU A 262 0.58 -6.88 -7.31
C GLU A 262 -0.41 -7.95 -6.85
N ILE A 263 -1.68 -7.56 -6.63
CA ILE A 263 -2.73 -8.48 -6.19
C ILE A 263 -3.76 -8.79 -7.27
N LEU A 264 -3.50 -8.33 -8.49
CA LEU A 264 -4.41 -8.50 -9.62
C LEU A 264 -4.73 -9.98 -9.90
N ARG A 265 -3.73 -10.87 -9.82
CA ARG A 265 -3.91 -12.30 -10.03
C ARG A 265 -4.95 -12.92 -9.09
N PHE A 266 -4.99 -12.50 -7.84
CA PHE A 266 -5.97 -13.00 -6.88
C PHE A 266 -7.39 -12.56 -7.25
N HIS A 267 -7.56 -11.35 -7.74
CA HIS A 267 -8.86 -10.75 -8.07
C HIS A 267 -9.38 -11.12 -9.46
N THR A 268 -8.50 -11.55 -10.36
CA THR A 268 -8.90 -11.90 -11.73
C THR A 268 -8.92 -13.38 -12.00
N ILE A 269 -8.18 -14.20 -11.24
CA ILE A 269 -8.12 -15.66 -11.41
C ILE A 269 -8.80 -16.36 -10.25
N ILE A 270 -8.31 -16.18 -9.01
CA ILE A 270 -8.81 -16.94 -7.85
C ILE A 270 -10.24 -16.52 -7.51
N TRP A 271 -10.50 -15.22 -7.38
CA TRP A 271 -11.82 -14.73 -7.02
C TRP A 271 -12.91 -15.11 -8.03
N PRO A 272 -12.74 -14.89 -9.33
CA PRO A 272 -13.71 -15.35 -10.31
C PRO A 272 -13.90 -16.87 -10.32
N ALA A 273 -12.84 -17.67 -10.13
CA ALA A 273 -12.97 -19.11 -10.04
C ALA A 273 -13.79 -19.54 -8.81
N MET A 274 -13.59 -18.90 -7.66
CA MET A 274 -14.42 -19.15 -6.46
C MET A 274 -15.88 -18.77 -6.70
N LEU A 275 -16.16 -17.63 -7.32
CA LEU A 275 -17.53 -17.23 -7.67
C LEU A 275 -18.18 -18.20 -8.64
N MET A 276 -17.45 -18.65 -9.67
CA MET A 276 -17.92 -19.68 -10.60
C MET A 276 -18.23 -21.00 -9.90
N ALA A 277 -17.43 -21.38 -8.90
CA ALA A 277 -17.65 -22.59 -8.08
C ALA A 277 -18.87 -22.45 -7.18
N LEU A 278 -19.20 -21.25 -6.74
CA LEU A 278 -20.38 -20.92 -5.93
C LEU A 278 -21.63 -20.64 -6.78
N ASP A 279 -21.56 -20.71 -8.12
CA ASP A 279 -22.62 -20.34 -9.06
C ASP A 279 -23.09 -18.91 -8.89
N LEU A 280 -22.18 -17.98 -8.61
CA LEU A 280 -22.43 -16.56 -8.45
C LEU A 280 -21.96 -15.76 -9.68
N GLU A 281 -22.61 -14.61 -9.91
CA GLU A 281 -22.18 -13.67 -10.95
C GLU A 281 -20.78 -13.12 -10.66
N LEU A 282 -20.03 -12.82 -11.73
CA LEU A 282 -18.70 -12.23 -11.61
C LEU A 282 -18.79 -10.70 -11.55
N PRO A 283 -17.80 -10.00 -10.92
CA PRO A 283 -17.72 -8.55 -10.99
C PRO A 283 -17.62 -8.09 -12.45
N LYS A 284 -18.11 -6.89 -12.74
CA LYS A 284 -18.10 -6.34 -14.11
C LYS A 284 -16.69 -5.97 -14.56
N GLN A 285 -15.87 -5.52 -13.63
CA GLN A 285 -14.51 -5.06 -13.91
C GLN A 285 -13.58 -5.24 -12.71
N VAL A 286 -12.32 -5.58 -12.99
CA VAL A 286 -11.18 -5.49 -12.07
C VAL A 286 -10.15 -4.56 -12.71
N PHE A 287 -9.87 -3.44 -12.05
CA PHE A 287 -8.89 -2.48 -12.53
C PHE A 287 -7.60 -2.56 -11.71
N GLY A 288 -6.50 -2.91 -12.37
CA GLY A 288 -5.17 -3.00 -11.77
C GLY A 288 -4.37 -1.71 -11.94
N HIS A 289 -4.39 -0.82 -10.94
CA HIS A 289 -3.59 0.40 -11.00
C HIS A 289 -2.09 0.14 -10.72
N GLY A 290 -1.24 1.05 -11.20
CA GLY A 290 0.21 1.02 -10.97
C GLY A 290 0.60 1.42 -9.54
N TRP A 291 1.89 1.36 -9.26
CA TRP A 291 2.44 1.76 -7.97
C TRP A 291 2.77 3.25 -7.93
N LEU A 292 2.70 3.81 -6.75
CA LEU A 292 3.34 5.08 -6.45
C LEU A 292 4.77 4.78 -5.98
N LEU A 293 5.74 5.13 -6.82
CA LEU A 293 7.16 4.89 -6.60
C LEU A 293 7.82 6.13 -6.00
N LEU A 294 8.95 5.93 -5.32
CA LEU A 294 9.89 6.98 -4.92
C LEU A 294 11.15 6.91 -5.80
N GLU A 295 11.97 7.95 -5.77
CA GLU A 295 13.33 7.85 -6.29
C GLU A 295 14.07 6.73 -5.56
N GLY A 296 14.48 5.69 -6.32
CA GLY A 296 15.06 4.47 -5.75
C GLY A 296 14.13 3.27 -5.67
N GLY A 297 12.86 3.40 -6.10
CA GLY A 297 11.94 2.26 -6.31
C GLY A 297 10.70 2.23 -5.43
N LYS A 298 10.18 1.04 -5.15
CA LYS A 298 8.94 0.84 -4.39
C LYS A 298 9.08 1.30 -2.94
N MET A 299 8.05 1.96 -2.41
CA MET A 299 7.96 2.27 -0.98
C MET A 299 7.97 0.98 -0.16
N SER A 300 8.84 0.91 0.83
CA SER A 300 8.90 -0.20 1.76
C SER A 300 9.25 0.29 3.16
N LYS A 301 8.46 -0.12 4.14
CA LYS A 301 8.70 0.22 5.55
C LYS A 301 9.99 -0.39 6.09
N SER A 302 10.36 -1.57 5.59
CA SER A 302 11.64 -2.22 5.94
C SER A 302 12.86 -1.46 5.42
N VAL A 303 12.69 -0.63 4.39
CA VAL A 303 13.74 0.25 3.83
C VAL A 303 13.68 1.65 4.46
N GLY A 304 12.60 1.99 5.17
CA GLY A 304 12.42 3.29 5.83
C GLY A 304 12.09 4.45 4.87
N ASN A 305 11.75 4.17 3.60
CA ASN A 305 11.48 5.15 2.56
C ASN A 305 9.96 5.42 2.36
N VAL A 306 9.18 5.43 3.43
CA VAL A 306 7.72 5.59 3.35
C VAL A 306 7.33 7.06 3.51
N VAL A 307 6.43 7.53 2.65
CA VAL A 307 5.82 8.87 2.73
C VAL A 307 4.53 8.81 3.54
N ASP A 308 4.51 9.55 4.64
CA ASP A 308 3.38 9.63 5.56
C ASP A 308 2.32 10.63 5.03
N PRO A 309 1.11 10.17 4.68
CA PRO A 309 0.05 11.04 4.18
C PRO A 309 -0.45 12.04 5.23
N VAL A 310 -0.36 11.73 6.53
CA VAL A 310 -0.82 12.63 7.60
C VAL A 310 0.05 13.89 7.62
N LEU A 311 1.38 13.72 7.61
CA LEU A 311 2.33 14.84 7.57
C LEU A 311 2.16 15.72 6.33
N LEU A 312 1.84 15.10 5.19
CA LEU A 312 1.59 15.85 3.96
C LEU A 312 0.29 16.66 4.03
N CYS A 313 -0.78 16.05 4.56
CA CYS A 313 -2.07 16.73 4.74
C CYS A 313 -1.99 17.91 5.71
N ASP A 314 -1.28 17.74 6.82
CA ASP A 314 -1.06 18.82 7.81
C ASP A 314 -0.30 20.00 7.20
N LYS A 315 0.66 19.71 6.32
CA LYS A 315 1.54 20.73 5.73
C LYS A 315 0.92 21.45 4.53
N TYR A 316 0.29 20.71 3.62
CA TYR A 316 -0.17 21.25 2.32
C TYR A 316 -1.70 21.29 2.20
N GLY A 317 -2.40 20.70 3.15
CA GLY A 317 -3.86 20.56 3.12
C GLY A 317 -4.32 19.32 2.37
N VAL A 318 -5.46 18.78 2.81
CA VAL A 318 -6.02 17.51 2.33
C VAL A 318 -6.29 17.54 0.83
N ASP A 319 -6.97 18.59 0.34
CA ASP A 319 -7.35 18.67 -1.08
C ASP A 319 -6.14 18.83 -2.01
N ALA A 320 -5.03 19.41 -1.54
CA ALA A 320 -3.79 19.47 -2.31
C ALA A 320 -3.18 18.07 -2.51
N ILE A 321 -3.23 17.24 -1.47
CA ILE A 321 -2.76 15.84 -1.55
C ILE A 321 -3.71 15.00 -2.41
N ARG A 322 -5.02 15.13 -2.25
CA ARG A 322 -6.02 14.48 -3.11
C ARG A 322 -5.78 14.85 -4.58
N TYR A 323 -5.60 16.15 -4.87
CA TYR A 323 -5.34 16.63 -6.22
C TYR A 323 -4.07 16.01 -6.82
N PHE A 324 -2.97 16.02 -6.09
CA PHE A 324 -1.72 15.43 -6.56
C PHE A 324 -1.89 13.95 -6.91
N LEU A 325 -2.50 13.16 -6.02
CA LEU A 325 -2.72 11.73 -6.23
C LEU A 325 -3.61 11.47 -7.47
N LEU A 326 -4.65 12.26 -7.67
CA LEU A 326 -5.62 12.08 -8.75
C LEU A 326 -5.16 12.66 -10.08
N ARG A 327 -4.23 13.63 -10.08
CA ARG A 327 -3.83 14.39 -11.25
C ARG A 327 -2.46 14.04 -11.81
N GLU A 328 -1.46 13.86 -10.92
CA GLU A 328 -0.07 13.65 -11.31
C GLU A 328 0.19 12.21 -11.72
N ILE A 329 -0.46 11.27 -11.05
CA ILE A 329 -0.23 9.85 -11.24
C ILE A 329 -1.02 9.34 -12.44
N PRO A 330 -0.37 8.78 -13.49
CA PRO A 330 -1.08 8.17 -14.62
C PRO A 330 -1.86 6.94 -14.13
N PHE A 331 -3.20 7.04 -14.08
CA PHE A 331 -4.03 5.97 -13.55
C PHE A 331 -3.93 4.72 -14.44
N GLY A 332 -3.49 3.59 -13.85
CA GLY A 332 -3.19 2.34 -14.58
C GLY A 332 -1.69 2.07 -14.78
N ASN A 333 -0.84 3.08 -14.69
CA ASN A 333 0.61 2.95 -14.78
C ASN A 333 1.31 3.34 -13.47
N ASP A 334 2.58 3.01 -13.35
CA ASP A 334 3.38 3.45 -12.21
C ASP A 334 3.61 4.97 -12.30
N GLY A 335 3.55 5.64 -11.16
CA GLY A 335 3.83 7.06 -11.03
C GLY A 335 4.96 7.32 -10.03
N LEU A 336 5.69 8.42 -10.21
CA LEU A 336 6.77 8.83 -9.33
C LEU A 336 6.28 9.94 -8.39
N TYR A 337 6.48 9.75 -7.11
CA TYR A 337 6.29 10.78 -6.10
C TYR A 337 7.63 11.48 -5.82
N THR A 338 7.63 12.80 -5.93
CA THR A 338 8.69 13.65 -5.37
C THR A 338 8.06 14.85 -4.66
N ASN A 339 8.72 15.37 -3.64
CA ASN A 339 8.26 16.59 -2.95
C ASN A 339 8.21 17.79 -3.91
N GLU A 340 9.16 17.86 -4.84
CA GLU A 340 9.22 18.93 -5.85
C GLU A 340 8.03 18.85 -6.81
N ALA A 341 7.68 17.65 -7.33
CA ALA A 341 6.52 17.47 -8.19
C ALA A 341 5.22 17.84 -7.49
N LEU A 342 5.06 17.45 -6.21
CA LEU A 342 3.91 17.86 -5.39
C LEU A 342 3.78 19.37 -5.28
N MET A 343 4.86 20.07 -4.89
CA MET A 343 4.83 21.52 -4.71
C MET A 343 4.65 22.28 -6.03
N ASN A 344 5.27 21.81 -7.11
CA ASN A 344 5.08 22.37 -8.45
C ASN A 344 3.62 22.25 -8.90
N ARG A 345 2.99 21.08 -8.66
CA ARG A 345 1.58 20.85 -9.02
C ARG A 345 0.64 21.74 -8.21
N ILE A 346 0.88 21.87 -6.89
CA ILE A 346 0.11 22.80 -6.03
C ILE A 346 0.23 24.24 -6.53
N ASN A 347 1.45 24.70 -6.82
CA ASN A 347 1.67 26.05 -7.27
C ASN A 347 1.07 26.34 -8.65
N ALA A 348 1.27 25.45 -9.61
CA ALA A 348 0.81 25.66 -10.98
C ALA A 348 -0.71 25.62 -11.08
N ASP A 349 -1.31 24.52 -10.69
CA ASP A 349 -2.72 24.26 -10.95
C ASP A 349 -3.61 24.87 -9.84
N LEU A 350 -3.28 24.61 -8.57
CA LEU A 350 -4.16 25.01 -7.45
C LEU A 350 -4.00 26.48 -7.04
N ALA A 351 -2.77 26.96 -6.89
CA ALA A 351 -2.54 28.35 -6.46
C ALA A 351 -2.67 29.33 -7.63
N ASN A 352 -1.94 29.10 -8.74
CA ASN A 352 -1.88 30.07 -9.83
C ASN A 352 -3.11 30.01 -10.74
N ASP A 353 -3.64 28.82 -11.05
CA ASP A 353 -4.82 28.72 -11.93
C ASP A 353 -6.12 28.89 -11.13
N LEU A 354 -6.47 27.93 -10.26
CA LEU A 354 -7.76 27.91 -9.56
C LEU A 354 -7.88 29.01 -8.49
N GLY A 355 -6.92 29.05 -7.56
CA GLY A 355 -6.97 29.98 -6.43
C GLY A 355 -6.90 31.45 -6.87
N ASN A 356 -6.05 31.73 -7.87
CA ASN A 356 -5.95 33.06 -8.45
C ASN A 356 -7.23 33.48 -9.18
N LEU A 357 -7.85 32.57 -9.97
CA LEU A 357 -9.10 32.87 -10.66
C LEU A 357 -10.21 33.23 -9.67
N VAL A 358 -10.41 32.45 -8.61
CA VAL A 358 -11.41 32.73 -7.58
C VAL A 358 -11.14 34.08 -6.91
N SER A 359 -9.91 34.32 -6.46
CA SER A 359 -9.54 35.55 -5.77
C SER A 359 -9.68 36.79 -6.65
N ARG A 360 -9.25 36.73 -7.93
CA ARG A 360 -9.39 37.82 -8.90
C ARG A 360 -10.84 38.10 -9.21
N SER A 361 -11.67 37.09 -9.45
CA SER A 361 -13.09 37.25 -9.75
C SER A 361 -13.83 37.91 -8.60
N CYS A 362 -13.68 37.42 -7.36
CA CYS A 362 -14.29 38.02 -6.19
C CYS A 362 -13.83 39.48 -6.00
N ALA A 363 -12.52 39.74 -6.08
CA ALA A 363 -11.98 41.09 -5.89
C ALA A 363 -12.47 42.11 -6.93
N MET A 364 -12.61 41.69 -8.20
CA MET A 364 -13.13 42.56 -9.26
C MET A 364 -14.63 42.83 -9.09
N ILE A 365 -15.41 41.81 -8.71
CA ILE A 365 -16.85 41.98 -8.47
C ILE A 365 -17.09 42.88 -7.26
N GLU A 366 -16.34 42.73 -6.18
CA GLU A 366 -16.41 43.64 -5.04
C GLU A 366 -16.04 45.07 -5.44
N LYS A 367 -14.93 45.23 -6.14
CA LYS A 367 -14.41 46.53 -6.53
C LYS A 367 -15.33 47.29 -7.48
N TYR A 368 -15.90 46.62 -8.47
CA TYR A 368 -16.65 47.29 -9.56
C TYR A 368 -18.16 47.31 -9.32
N PHE A 369 -18.69 46.38 -8.52
CA PHE A 369 -20.14 46.21 -8.31
C PHE A 369 -20.54 46.11 -6.83
N GLY A 370 -19.63 46.34 -5.89
CA GLY A 370 -19.96 46.25 -4.46
C GLY A 370 -20.35 44.84 -4.01
N GLY A 371 -19.86 43.79 -4.72
CA GLY A 371 -20.09 42.40 -4.38
C GLY A 371 -21.31 41.75 -5.08
N THR A 372 -22.21 42.51 -5.70
CA THR A 372 -23.42 41.98 -6.33
C THR A 372 -23.48 42.39 -7.80
N LEU A 373 -23.60 41.44 -8.70
CA LEU A 373 -23.67 41.68 -10.14
C LEU A 373 -25.08 42.15 -10.55
N PRO A 374 -25.18 43.21 -11.42
CA PRO A 374 -26.45 43.64 -11.97
C PRO A 374 -27.01 42.61 -12.97
N ALA A 375 -28.32 42.66 -13.21
CA ALA A 375 -28.98 41.81 -14.19
C ALA A 375 -28.74 42.26 -15.65
N ASP A 376 -28.45 43.53 -15.86
CA ASP A 376 -28.17 44.11 -17.17
C ASP A 376 -26.79 43.62 -17.67
N ARG A 377 -26.78 42.95 -18.84
CA ARG A 377 -25.62 42.29 -19.42
C ARG A 377 -25.58 42.41 -20.93
N GLU A 378 -24.37 42.59 -21.46
CA GLU A 378 -24.11 42.69 -22.89
C GLU A 378 -23.16 41.59 -23.35
N ALA A 379 -23.62 40.62 -24.15
CA ALA A 379 -22.81 39.53 -24.67
C ALA A 379 -21.90 39.99 -25.83
N ALA A 380 -20.79 39.25 -26.02
CA ALA A 380 -19.88 39.46 -27.14
C ALA A 380 -19.34 38.12 -27.65
N GLU A 381 -18.83 38.09 -28.89
CA GLU A 381 -18.34 36.87 -29.55
C GLU A 381 -17.24 36.14 -28.75
N VAL A 382 -16.39 36.87 -28.04
CA VAL A 382 -15.30 36.33 -27.20
C VAL A 382 -15.81 35.47 -26.03
N ASP A 383 -17.11 35.56 -25.68
CA ASP A 383 -17.75 34.78 -24.63
C ASP A 383 -18.00 33.32 -25.04
N ASN A 384 -18.26 33.12 -26.34
CA ASN A 384 -18.79 31.86 -26.88
C ASN A 384 -17.88 30.65 -26.60
N GLU A 385 -16.55 30.82 -26.68
CA GLU A 385 -15.61 29.73 -26.43
C GLU A 385 -15.67 29.25 -24.99
N LEU A 386 -15.71 30.19 -24.01
CA LEU A 386 -15.82 29.85 -22.59
C LEU A 386 -17.13 29.17 -22.26
N ILE A 387 -18.26 29.68 -22.83
CA ILE A 387 -19.59 29.11 -22.66
C ILE A 387 -19.63 27.67 -23.20
N ALA A 388 -19.14 27.47 -24.43
CA ALA A 388 -19.15 26.15 -25.07
C ALA A 388 -18.30 25.11 -24.29
N LEU A 389 -17.15 25.53 -23.71
CA LEU A 389 -16.37 24.66 -22.84
C LEU A 389 -17.14 24.27 -21.59
N CYS A 390 -17.83 25.21 -20.94
CA CYS A 390 -18.65 24.94 -19.77
C CYS A 390 -19.79 23.95 -20.12
N GLU A 391 -20.56 24.19 -21.15
CA GLU A 391 -21.67 23.33 -21.54
C GLU A 391 -21.22 21.90 -21.94
N GLY A 392 -20.00 21.76 -22.48
CA GLY A 392 -19.43 20.46 -22.83
C GLY A 392 -18.76 19.71 -21.67
N LEU A 393 -18.60 20.33 -20.48
CA LEU A 393 -17.78 19.79 -19.39
C LEU A 393 -18.33 18.48 -18.83
N GLU A 394 -19.64 18.43 -18.54
CA GLU A 394 -20.27 17.25 -17.92
C GLU A 394 -20.07 16.00 -18.78
N ALA A 395 -20.36 16.09 -20.09
CA ALA A 395 -20.23 14.96 -20.99
C ALA A 395 -18.78 14.43 -21.04
N LYS A 396 -17.80 15.33 -21.19
CA LYS A 396 -16.38 14.96 -21.26
C LYS A 396 -15.85 14.38 -19.96
N THR A 397 -16.23 14.97 -18.83
CA THR A 397 -15.81 14.49 -17.51
C THR A 397 -16.45 13.12 -17.24
N THR A 398 -17.73 12.93 -17.60
CA THR A 398 -18.42 11.65 -17.47
C THR A 398 -17.73 10.57 -18.30
N GLU A 399 -17.41 10.85 -19.56
CA GLU A 399 -16.68 9.91 -20.43
C GLU A 399 -15.34 9.50 -19.81
N CYS A 400 -14.58 10.47 -19.28
CA CYS A 400 -13.33 10.18 -18.59
C CYS A 400 -13.54 9.31 -17.35
N MET A 401 -14.51 9.65 -16.50
CA MET A 401 -14.76 8.92 -15.23
C MET A 401 -15.29 7.51 -15.48
N ASP A 402 -16.14 7.30 -16.50
CA ASP A 402 -16.65 5.99 -16.90
C ASP A 402 -15.57 5.06 -17.46
N ASN A 403 -14.49 5.66 -17.98
CA ASN A 403 -13.33 4.93 -18.48
C ASN A 403 -12.13 4.94 -17.49
N LEU A 404 -12.35 5.35 -16.23
CA LEU A 404 -11.34 5.41 -15.17
C LEU A 404 -10.14 6.30 -15.53
N LEU A 405 -10.33 7.30 -16.39
CA LEU A 405 -9.34 8.28 -16.81
C LEU A 405 -9.37 9.52 -15.89
N ILE A 406 -9.15 9.29 -14.59
CA ILE A 406 -9.27 10.32 -13.54
C ILE A 406 -8.40 11.56 -13.79
N PRO A 407 -7.10 11.42 -14.16
CA PRO A 407 -6.27 12.58 -14.48
C PRO A 407 -6.81 13.41 -15.65
N GLN A 408 -7.39 12.76 -16.67
CA GLN A 408 -7.99 13.42 -17.83
C GLN A 408 -9.27 14.15 -17.47
N ALA A 409 -10.10 13.58 -16.58
CA ALA A 409 -11.28 14.27 -16.05
C ALA A 409 -10.90 15.60 -15.38
N LEU A 410 -9.86 15.59 -14.53
CA LEU A 410 -9.32 16.82 -13.94
C LEU A 410 -8.75 17.78 -14.99
N GLN A 411 -8.12 17.29 -16.06
CA GLN A 411 -7.65 18.14 -17.16
C GLN A 411 -8.81 18.87 -17.85
N GLU A 412 -9.92 18.20 -18.12
CA GLU A 412 -11.11 18.86 -18.71
C GLU A 412 -11.65 19.98 -17.81
N ILE A 413 -11.67 19.76 -16.48
CA ILE A 413 -12.08 20.81 -15.54
C ILE A 413 -11.09 21.99 -15.57
N PHE A 414 -9.80 21.73 -15.55
CA PHE A 414 -8.78 22.77 -15.54
C PHE A 414 -8.66 23.52 -16.87
N LYS A 415 -9.08 22.93 -18.02
CA LYS A 415 -9.20 23.68 -19.28
C LYS A 415 -10.14 24.87 -19.16
N ILE A 416 -11.27 24.71 -18.44
CA ILE A 416 -12.21 25.82 -18.20
C ILE A 416 -11.56 26.89 -17.32
N ILE A 417 -10.87 26.49 -16.25
CA ILE A 417 -10.19 27.41 -15.33
C ILE A 417 -9.10 28.22 -16.07
N GLN A 418 -8.31 27.54 -16.90
CA GLN A 418 -7.27 28.19 -17.73
C GLN A 418 -7.87 29.10 -18.79
N ARG A 419 -8.96 28.66 -19.46
CA ARG A 419 -9.67 29.49 -20.42
C ARG A 419 -10.28 30.74 -19.76
N ALA A 420 -10.82 30.60 -18.55
CA ALA A 420 -11.37 31.71 -17.79
C ALA A 420 -10.29 32.72 -17.38
N ASN A 421 -9.09 32.25 -16.97
CA ASN A 421 -7.96 33.15 -16.72
C ASN A 421 -7.55 33.92 -17.98
N LYS A 422 -7.45 33.24 -19.12
CA LYS A 422 -7.15 33.88 -20.42
C LYS A 422 -8.24 34.85 -20.83
N TYR A 423 -9.51 34.53 -20.59
CA TYR A 423 -10.66 35.38 -20.87
C TYR A 423 -10.62 36.71 -20.10
N ILE A 424 -10.11 36.71 -18.85
CA ILE A 424 -9.87 37.95 -18.10
C ILE A 424 -8.85 38.84 -18.83
N ASP A 425 -7.78 38.26 -19.37
CA ASP A 425 -6.75 39.04 -20.04
C ASP A 425 -7.23 39.58 -21.40
N GLU A 426 -8.01 38.80 -22.15
CA GLU A 426 -8.61 39.18 -23.43
C GLU A 426 -9.66 40.28 -23.30
N THR A 427 -10.52 40.20 -22.26
CA THR A 427 -11.58 41.16 -22.02
C THR A 427 -11.16 42.40 -21.26
N ALA A 428 -9.98 42.35 -20.61
CA ALA A 428 -9.38 43.45 -19.88
C ALA A 428 -10.38 44.24 -18.99
N PRO A 429 -11.04 43.60 -18.00
CA PRO A 429 -12.13 44.20 -17.21
C PRO A 429 -11.71 45.53 -16.51
N TRP A 430 -10.44 45.71 -16.22
CA TRP A 430 -9.90 46.97 -15.67
C TRP A 430 -9.93 48.13 -16.69
N VAL A 431 -10.03 47.84 -17.97
CA VAL A 431 -10.23 48.82 -19.03
C VAL A 431 -11.72 49.14 -19.17
N LEU A 432 -12.56 48.11 -19.21
CA LEU A 432 -14.04 48.27 -19.28
C LEU A 432 -14.57 49.11 -18.08
N ALA A 433 -13.99 48.92 -16.90
CA ALA A 433 -14.39 49.62 -15.67
C ALA A 433 -14.07 51.15 -15.66
N LYS A 434 -13.38 51.66 -16.69
CA LYS A 434 -13.06 53.11 -16.76
C LYS A 434 -14.18 53.93 -17.35
N ASP A 435 -15.12 53.31 -18.05
CA ASP A 435 -16.23 53.96 -18.73
C ASP A 435 -17.56 53.32 -18.31
N GLU A 436 -18.49 54.13 -17.79
CA GLU A 436 -19.79 53.67 -17.32
C GLU A 436 -20.64 53.07 -18.47
N ALA A 437 -20.38 53.48 -19.73
CA ALA A 437 -21.03 52.90 -20.90
C ALA A 437 -20.74 51.41 -21.09
N ASN A 438 -19.59 50.94 -20.58
CA ASN A 438 -19.18 49.51 -20.66
C ASN A 438 -19.66 48.69 -19.45
N LYS A 439 -20.47 49.24 -18.56
CA LYS A 439 -20.86 48.58 -17.29
C LYS A 439 -21.62 47.27 -17.53
N ALA A 440 -22.54 47.21 -18.48
CA ALA A 440 -23.27 46.00 -18.86
C ALA A 440 -22.31 44.92 -19.42
N ARG A 441 -21.35 45.33 -20.26
CA ARG A 441 -20.32 44.44 -20.77
C ARG A 441 -19.41 43.90 -19.67
N LEU A 442 -18.95 44.77 -18.75
CA LEU A 442 -18.18 44.37 -17.60
C LEU A 442 -18.96 43.41 -16.71
N ALA A 443 -20.23 43.62 -16.48
CA ALA A 443 -21.09 42.71 -15.72
C ALA A 443 -21.19 41.34 -16.40
N THR A 444 -21.27 41.26 -17.74
CA THR A 444 -21.23 40.00 -18.48
C THR A 444 -19.90 39.26 -18.28
N VAL A 445 -18.78 39.98 -18.39
CA VAL A 445 -17.46 39.37 -18.18
C VAL A 445 -17.36 38.74 -16.78
N MET A 446 -17.75 39.48 -15.75
CA MET A 446 -17.71 38.96 -14.37
C MET A 446 -18.66 37.79 -14.17
N TYR A 447 -19.85 37.85 -14.79
CA TYR A 447 -20.83 36.78 -14.74
C TYR A 447 -20.30 35.47 -15.38
N ASN A 448 -19.70 35.58 -16.56
CA ASN A 448 -19.14 34.43 -17.27
C ASN A 448 -18.03 33.75 -16.47
N LEU A 449 -17.21 34.53 -15.72
CA LEU A 449 -16.21 33.97 -14.81
C LEU A 449 -16.85 33.21 -13.65
N VAL A 450 -17.94 33.75 -13.06
CA VAL A 450 -18.66 33.07 -11.99
C VAL A 450 -19.30 31.79 -12.48
N GLU A 451 -19.97 31.81 -13.66
CA GLU A 451 -20.54 30.60 -14.24
C GLU A 451 -19.46 29.55 -14.57
N ALA A 452 -18.35 29.94 -15.17
CA ALA A 452 -17.23 29.02 -15.42
C ALA A 452 -16.71 28.38 -14.12
N LEU A 453 -16.57 29.17 -13.05
CA LEU A 453 -16.21 28.65 -11.73
C LEU A 453 -17.30 27.76 -11.14
N ARG A 454 -18.58 28.03 -11.38
CA ARG A 454 -19.68 27.17 -10.93
C ARG A 454 -19.60 25.80 -11.58
N PHE A 455 -19.42 25.73 -12.91
CA PHE A 455 -19.22 24.45 -13.62
C PHE A 455 -18.01 23.68 -13.09
N ALA A 456 -16.86 24.36 -12.96
CA ALA A 456 -15.66 23.74 -12.41
C ALA A 456 -15.87 23.25 -10.96
N THR A 457 -16.50 24.07 -10.10
CA THR A 457 -16.76 23.73 -8.69
C THR A 457 -17.68 22.53 -8.56
N THR A 458 -18.73 22.44 -9.42
CA THR A 458 -19.64 21.29 -9.43
C THR A 458 -18.89 19.99 -9.66
N MET A 459 -17.99 19.95 -10.64
CA MET A 459 -17.17 18.76 -10.89
C MET A 459 -16.16 18.52 -9.77
N LEU A 460 -15.52 19.59 -9.26
CA LEU A 460 -14.51 19.49 -8.19
C LEU A 460 -15.07 18.94 -6.88
N GLN A 461 -16.38 18.94 -6.62
CA GLN A 461 -16.98 18.29 -5.46
C GLN A 461 -16.55 16.81 -5.32
N ALA A 462 -16.34 16.12 -6.44
CA ALA A 462 -15.87 14.73 -6.42
C ALA A 462 -14.40 14.58 -6.07
N PHE A 463 -13.57 15.53 -6.44
CA PHE A 463 -12.10 15.44 -6.33
C PHE A 463 -11.55 16.21 -5.12
N LEU A 464 -12.03 17.44 -4.91
CA LEU A 464 -11.57 18.43 -3.93
C LEU A 464 -12.76 18.94 -3.10
N PRO A 465 -13.36 18.10 -2.26
CA PRO A 465 -14.64 18.41 -1.61
C PRO A 465 -14.55 19.63 -0.69
N THR A 466 -13.46 19.79 0.06
CA THR A 466 -13.28 20.94 0.95
C THR A 466 -13.08 22.24 0.17
N THR A 467 -12.37 22.18 -0.95
CA THR A 467 -12.15 23.31 -1.86
C THR A 467 -13.45 23.77 -2.50
N ALA A 468 -14.29 22.84 -2.96
CA ALA A 468 -15.60 23.16 -3.52
C ALA A 468 -16.47 23.92 -2.52
N VAL A 469 -16.48 23.55 -1.25
CA VAL A 469 -17.19 24.27 -0.19
C VAL A 469 -16.63 25.69 -0.01
N LYS A 470 -15.28 25.87 0.01
CA LYS A 470 -14.65 27.20 0.13
C LYS A 470 -14.97 28.12 -1.05
N ILE A 471 -14.95 27.58 -2.27
CA ILE A 471 -15.31 28.32 -3.47
C ILE A 471 -16.78 28.74 -3.41
N SER A 472 -17.67 27.81 -3.05
CA SER A 472 -19.11 28.07 -2.93
C SER A 472 -19.40 29.19 -1.92
N ALA A 473 -18.72 29.18 -0.78
CA ALA A 473 -18.89 30.23 0.24
C ALA A 473 -18.45 31.61 -0.27
N GLN A 474 -17.42 31.69 -1.12
CA GLN A 474 -16.93 32.95 -1.68
C GLN A 474 -17.79 33.48 -2.84
N LEU A 475 -18.31 32.58 -3.67
CA LEU A 475 -19.08 32.91 -4.88
C LEU A 475 -20.61 32.86 -4.69
N GLY A 476 -21.06 32.54 -3.46
CA GLY A 476 -22.48 32.52 -3.11
C GLY A 476 -23.25 31.40 -3.79
N TYR A 477 -22.62 30.23 -4.05
CA TYR A 477 -23.32 29.05 -4.57
C TYR A 477 -24.07 28.32 -3.47
N THR A 478 -25.29 27.93 -3.76
CA THR A 478 -26.09 27.00 -2.97
C THR A 478 -25.81 25.57 -3.39
N GLU A 479 -26.28 24.58 -2.61
CA GLU A 479 -26.21 23.18 -3.02
C GLU A 479 -26.97 22.92 -4.33
N ASP A 480 -28.07 23.65 -4.55
CA ASP A 480 -28.87 23.54 -5.77
C ASP A 480 -28.12 24.04 -7.01
N ASP A 481 -27.37 25.13 -6.87
CA ASP A 481 -26.53 25.67 -7.95
C ASP A 481 -25.46 24.69 -8.44
N LEU A 482 -25.07 23.71 -7.61
CA LEU A 482 -24.01 22.74 -7.87
C LEU A 482 -24.51 21.32 -8.18
N LYS A 483 -25.82 21.16 -8.45
CA LYS A 483 -26.35 19.87 -8.93
C LYS A 483 -26.08 19.69 -10.42
N PHE A 484 -25.85 18.45 -10.86
CA PHE A 484 -25.64 18.14 -12.28
C PHE A 484 -26.84 18.53 -13.16
N GLU A 485 -28.07 18.32 -12.67
CA GLU A 485 -29.29 18.73 -13.37
C GLU A 485 -29.38 20.23 -13.63
N ASN A 486 -28.63 21.04 -12.88
CA ASN A 486 -28.60 22.50 -12.98
C ASN A 486 -27.32 23.02 -13.68
N LEU A 487 -26.49 22.13 -14.24
CA LEU A 487 -25.32 22.50 -15.04
C LEU A 487 -25.72 23.01 -16.45
N LYS A 488 -26.44 24.11 -16.46
CA LYS A 488 -26.81 24.85 -17.66
C LYS A 488 -26.23 26.25 -17.50
N PHE A 489 -25.52 26.74 -18.50
CA PHE A 489 -24.97 28.10 -18.49
C PHE A 489 -26.11 29.14 -18.39
N GLY A 490 -25.98 30.08 -17.46
CA GLY A 490 -27.04 31.04 -17.19
C GLY A 490 -28.06 30.61 -16.14
N TYR A 491 -27.93 29.43 -15.53
CA TYR A 491 -28.85 28.95 -14.49
C TYR A 491 -28.87 29.86 -13.27
N LYS A 492 -27.67 30.25 -12.74
CA LYS A 492 -27.57 31.16 -11.61
C LYS A 492 -27.70 32.61 -12.10
N THR A 493 -28.81 33.26 -11.80
CA THR A 493 -29.09 34.63 -12.26
C THR A 493 -28.65 35.71 -11.28
N ASP A 494 -28.71 35.43 -10.00
CA ASP A 494 -28.33 36.32 -8.90
C ASP A 494 -26.94 35.95 -8.38
N VAL A 495 -25.98 36.84 -8.54
CA VAL A 495 -24.58 36.62 -8.10
C VAL A 495 -24.21 37.63 -7.03
N THR A 496 -23.95 37.14 -5.84
CA THR A 496 -23.38 37.93 -4.74
C THR A 496 -22.16 37.20 -4.21
N VAL A 497 -21.02 37.85 -4.28
CA VAL A 497 -19.74 37.33 -3.82
C VAL A 497 -19.32 37.89 -2.50
N LYS A 498 -18.56 37.10 -1.74
CA LYS A 498 -17.93 37.54 -0.49
C LYS A 498 -16.47 37.12 -0.52
N LYS A 499 -15.56 38.07 -0.58
CA LYS A 499 -14.14 37.75 -0.53
C LYS A 499 -13.82 36.98 0.75
N GLY A 500 -13.15 35.83 0.58
CA GLY A 500 -12.66 34.96 1.65
C GLY A 500 -11.15 34.89 1.66
N ASP A 501 -10.64 33.93 2.44
CA ASP A 501 -9.22 33.64 2.51
C ASP A 501 -8.70 33.02 1.20
N VAL A 502 -7.40 33.12 0.98
CA VAL A 502 -6.72 32.45 -0.14
C VAL A 502 -6.90 30.93 0.00
N ILE A 503 -7.46 30.30 -1.03
CA ILE A 503 -7.79 28.86 -0.99
C ILE A 503 -6.53 28.01 -0.97
N PHE A 504 -5.56 28.34 -1.85
CA PHE A 504 -4.26 27.68 -1.91
C PHE A 504 -3.15 28.75 -1.88
N PRO A 505 -2.41 28.85 -0.76
CA PRO A 505 -1.26 29.74 -0.69
C PRO A 505 -0.13 29.20 -1.58
N ARG A 506 0.60 30.12 -2.23
CA ARG A 506 1.76 29.76 -3.03
C ARG A 506 2.92 29.29 -2.14
N ILE A 507 3.55 28.18 -2.50
CA ILE A 507 4.69 27.60 -1.80
C ILE A 507 6.00 28.15 -2.36
N ASP A 508 6.90 28.61 -1.49
CA ASP A 508 8.30 28.87 -1.85
C ASP A 508 9.06 27.54 -1.89
N ILE A 509 9.18 26.97 -3.08
CA ILE A 509 9.74 25.62 -3.28
C ILE A 509 11.19 25.55 -2.82
N ALA A 510 12.01 26.58 -3.11
CA ALA A 510 13.42 26.57 -2.76
C ALA A 510 13.62 26.56 -1.23
N LYS A 511 12.85 27.37 -0.51
CA LYS A 511 12.87 27.39 0.95
C LYS A 511 12.37 26.09 1.54
N GLU A 512 11.32 25.53 0.94
CA GLU A 512 10.66 24.31 1.44
C GLU A 512 11.54 23.08 1.23
N MET A 513 12.20 22.96 0.07
CA MET A 513 13.13 21.86 -0.22
C MET A 513 14.30 21.86 0.77
N LYS A 514 14.86 23.04 1.04
CA LYS A 514 15.94 23.17 2.03
C LYS A 514 15.51 22.72 3.42
N LEU A 515 14.29 23.08 3.84
CA LEU A 515 13.74 22.66 5.14
C LEU A 515 13.56 21.13 5.20
N LEU A 516 13.09 20.51 4.11
CA LEU A 516 12.93 19.05 4.02
C LEU A 516 14.28 18.33 4.08
N GLU A 517 15.30 18.82 3.39
CA GLU A 517 16.67 18.29 3.45
C GLU A 517 17.25 18.37 4.88
N GLU A 518 17.06 19.50 5.56
CA GLU A 518 17.48 19.67 6.96
C GLU A 518 16.75 18.71 7.90
N GLN A 519 15.44 18.48 7.68
CA GLN A 519 14.64 17.54 8.45
C GLN A 519 15.06 16.08 8.20
N GLU A 520 15.34 15.71 6.95
CA GLU A 520 15.84 14.37 6.61
C GLU A 520 17.20 14.11 7.23
N LYS A 521 18.11 15.09 7.17
CA LYS A 521 19.41 14.99 7.81
C LYS A 521 19.29 14.81 9.32
N ALA A 522 18.43 15.62 9.96
CA ALA A 522 18.17 15.49 11.38
C ALA A 522 17.55 14.15 11.78
N LYS A 523 16.64 13.59 10.94
CA LYS A 523 16.07 12.26 11.15
C LYS A 523 17.12 11.16 11.00
N LYS A 524 18.01 11.25 10.01
CA LYS A 524 19.12 10.29 9.85
C LYS A 524 20.08 10.33 11.04
N GLU A 525 20.47 11.54 11.47
CA GLU A 525 21.32 11.72 12.65
C GLU A 525 20.64 11.22 13.95
N ALA A 526 19.32 11.43 14.09
CA ALA A 526 18.55 10.93 15.22
C ALA A 526 18.39 9.40 15.17
N ALA A 527 18.18 8.81 13.99
CA ALA A 527 18.11 7.36 13.79
C ALA A 527 19.47 6.71 14.03
N GLU A 528 20.56 7.31 13.60
CA GLU A 528 21.93 6.88 13.91
C GLU A 528 22.23 6.97 15.41
N LYS A 529 21.77 8.04 16.08
CA LYS A 529 21.88 8.18 17.54
C LYS A 529 20.96 7.22 18.31
N ALA A 530 19.77 6.89 17.78
CA ALA A 530 18.84 5.94 18.38
C ALA A 530 19.24 4.47 18.10
N ALA A 531 19.90 4.23 16.96
CA ALA A 531 20.57 2.98 16.64
C ALA A 531 21.93 2.83 17.35
N ALA A 532 22.44 3.92 17.93
CA ALA A 532 23.54 3.82 18.87
C ALA A 532 23.02 3.06 20.10
N PRO A 533 23.57 1.90 20.45
CA PRO A 533 23.17 1.18 21.66
C PRO A 533 23.33 2.13 22.86
N ALA A 534 22.39 2.02 23.82
CA ALA A 534 22.54 2.66 25.13
C ALA A 534 23.96 2.39 25.63
N PRO A 535 24.59 3.31 26.37
CA PRO A 535 26.00 3.21 26.68
C PRO A 535 26.30 1.85 27.31
N ALA A 536 26.59 0.89 26.45
CA ALA A 536 27.31 -0.30 26.81
C ALA A 536 28.68 0.20 27.25
N VAL A 537 29.10 -0.24 28.41
CA VAL A 537 30.50 -0.21 28.84
C VAL A 537 31.38 -0.32 27.60
N GLU A 538 32.22 0.69 27.38
CA GLU A 538 33.13 0.80 26.24
C GLU A 538 33.74 -0.57 25.91
N GLU A 539 33.17 -1.26 24.92
CA GLU A 539 33.89 -2.23 24.14
C GLU A 539 34.66 -1.40 23.10
N GLU A 540 35.98 -1.35 23.33
CA GLU A 540 36.95 -0.81 22.39
C GLU A 540 36.61 -1.34 21.00
N LYS A 541 36.26 -0.43 20.05
CA LYS A 541 36.32 -0.77 18.62
C LYS A 541 37.71 -1.25 18.36
N GLU A 542 37.86 -2.55 18.14
CA GLU A 542 39.15 -3.08 17.67
C GLU A 542 39.48 -2.33 16.38
N GLU A 543 40.52 -1.52 16.40
CA GLU A 543 41.12 -0.97 15.20
C GLU A 543 41.43 -2.12 14.23
N PRO A 544 41.32 -1.93 12.91
CA PRO A 544 41.73 -2.96 11.97
C PRO A 544 43.10 -3.46 12.35
N LYS A 545 43.23 -4.75 12.63
CA LYS A 545 44.49 -5.35 13.00
C LYS A 545 45.51 -5.04 11.91
N ALA A 546 46.73 -4.73 12.31
CA ALA A 546 47.82 -4.46 11.36
C ALA A 546 48.00 -5.64 10.40
N GLU A 547 48.30 -5.33 9.14
CA GLU A 547 48.64 -6.35 8.15
C GLU A 547 49.80 -7.22 8.67
N ILE A 548 49.63 -8.55 8.52
CA ILE A 548 50.64 -9.53 8.89
C ILE A 548 51.25 -10.16 7.64
N THR A 549 52.49 -10.57 7.72
CA THR A 549 53.12 -11.33 6.65
C THR A 549 52.69 -12.80 6.68
N ILE A 550 52.90 -13.52 5.61
CA ILE A 550 52.66 -14.97 5.55
C ILE A 550 53.49 -15.72 6.59
N ASP A 551 54.69 -15.24 6.89
CA ASP A 551 55.57 -15.79 7.93
C ASP A 551 54.99 -15.55 9.33
N ASP A 552 54.25 -14.46 9.54
CA ASP A 552 53.57 -14.21 10.81
C ASP A 552 52.37 -15.15 10.97
N PHE A 553 51.64 -15.42 9.87
CA PHE A 553 50.54 -16.38 9.91
C PHE A 553 51.03 -17.80 10.25
N PHE A 554 52.15 -18.25 9.67
CA PHE A 554 52.73 -19.56 9.95
C PHE A 554 53.32 -19.71 11.36
N LYS A 555 53.38 -18.66 12.16
CA LYS A 555 53.67 -18.77 13.62
C LYS A 555 52.48 -19.33 14.41
N VAL A 556 51.26 -19.33 13.83
CA VAL A 556 50.08 -19.90 14.46
C VAL A 556 49.92 -21.35 14.00
N ASP A 557 49.93 -22.30 14.93
CA ASP A 557 49.75 -23.72 14.62
C ASP A 557 48.25 -24.09 14.70
N LEU A 558 47.59 -24.15 13.53
CA LEU A 558 46.21 -24.55 13.42
C LEU A 558 46.11 -26.03 13.12
N VAL A 559 45.43 -26.78 13.99
CA VAL A 559 45.35 -28.23 13.93
C VAL A 559 43.92 -28.72 14.05
N VAL A 560 43.57 -29.80 13.37
CA VAL A 560 42.31 -30.51 13.54
C VAL A 560 42.34 -31.30 14.86
N GLY A 561 41.43 -30.96 15.79
CA GLY A 561 41.28 -31.68 17.05
C GLY A 561 39.94 -32.43 17.10
N GLU A 562 39.96 -33.65 17.62
CA GLU A 562 38.76 -34.47 17.87
C GLU A 562 38.34 -34.32 19.34
N ILE A 563 37.09 -33.88 19.57
CA ILE A 563 36.55 -33.76 20.93
C ILE A 563 36.16 -35.14 21.46
N ARG A 564 36.93 -35.67 22.37
CA ARG A 564 36.70 -36.99 22.99
C ARG A 564 35.80 -36.94 24.19
N HIS A 565 35.87 -35.83 24.96
CA HIS A 565 35.03 -35.59 26.11
C HIS A 565 34.66 -34.11 26.19
N CYS A 566 33.44 -33.82 26.64
CA CYS A 566 32.97 -32.44 26.85
C CYS A 566 32.02 -32.41 28.04
N GLU A 567 32.18 -31.41 28.90
CA GLU A 567 31.35 -31.21 30.09
C GLU A 567 31.13 -29.71 30.35
N LYS A 568 30.01 -29.34 30.99
CA LYS A 568 29.82 -27.96 31.49
C LYS A 568 30.77 -27.70 32.66
N LEU A 569 31.46 -26.56 32.64
CA LEU A 569 32.30 -26.19 33.75
C LEU A 569 31.44 -25.82 34.97
N PRO A 570 31.67 -26.46 36.17
CA PRO A 570 30.91 -26.14 37.37
C PRO A 570 30.96 -24.65 37.71
N LYS A 571 29.81 -24.05 38.04
CA LYS A 571 29.67 -22.61 38.35
C LYS A 571 29.96 -21.67 37.18
N SER A 572 29.72 -22.11 35.93
CA SER A 572 29.81 -21.28 34.74
C SER A 572 28.74 -21.66 33.71
N ASP A 573 27.82 -20.74 33.41
CA ASP A 573 26.80 -20.94 32.39
C ASP A 573 27.30 -20.69 30.97
N LYS A 574 28.55 -20.19 30.83
CA LYS A 574 29.13 -19.80 29.54
C LYS A 574 30.24 -20.72 29.03
N LEU A 575 30.81 -21.59 29.89
CA LEU A 575 32.00 -22.36 29.54
C LEU A 575 31.73 -23.85 29.40
N LEU A 576 32.19 -24.43 28.29
CA LEU A 576 32.38 -25.87 28.12
C LEU A 576 33.87 -26.21 28.35
N LYS A 577 34.11 -27.32 29.04
CA LYS A 577 35.44 -27.94 29.19
C LYS A 577 35.48 -29.14 28.26
N SER A 578 36.35 -29.10 27.28
CA SER A 578 36.54 -30.14 26.29
C SER A 578 37.91 -30.80 26.42
N THR A 579 37.93 -32.12 26.35
CA THR A 579 39.16 -32.90 26.15
C THR A 579 39.28 -33.21 24.67
N ILE A 580 40.32 -32.68 24.04
CA ILE A 580 40.48 -32.71 22.57
C ILE A 580 41.78 -33.43 22.25
N PHE A 581 41.69 -34.46 21.40
CA PHE A 581 42.84 -35.16 20.84
C PHE A 581 43.33 -34.43 19.58
N ASP A 582 44.60 -34.02 19.57
CA ASP A 582 45.21 -33.21 18.53
C ASP A 582 46.02 -34.01 17.50
N GLY A 583 45.94 -35.33 17.56
CA GLY A 583 46.75 -36.25 16.75
C GLY A 583 47.99 -36.77 17.48
N GLU A 584 48.47 -36.08 18.49
CA GLU A 584 49.64 -36.47 19.30
C GLU A 584 49.27 -36.71 20.77
N ARG A 585 48.46 -35.82 21.36
CA ARG A 585 48.07 -35.88 22.77
C ARG A 585 46.67 -35.35 23.02
N GLU A 586 46.15 -35.60 24.19
CA GLU A 586 44.92 -34.98 24.67
C GLU A 586 45.23 -33.64 25.36
N ARG A 587 44.40 -32.61 25.00
CA ARG A 587 44.46 -31.26 25.57
C ARG A 587 43.17 -30.92 26.26
N THR A 588 43.23 -30.21 27.35
CA THR A 588 42.05 -29.59 27.94
C THR A 588 41.87 -28.17 27.38
N ILE A 589 40.74 -27.90 26.77
CA ILE A 589 40.41 -26.56 26.23
C ILE A 589 39.10 -26.08 26.84
N LEU A 590 39.10 -24.85 27.34
CA LEU A 590 37.90 -24.15 27.81
C LEU A 590 37.38 -23.21 26.71
N SER A 591 36.10 -23.34 26.37
CA SER A 591 35.47 -22.56 25.30
C SER A 591 34.21 -21.87 25.79
N GLY A 592 34.02 -20.60 25.44
CA GLY A 592 32.88 -19.77 25.85
C GLY A 592 31.62 -20.02 25.02
N ILE A 593 31.27 -21.27 24.72
CA ILE A 593 30.25 -21.68 23.77
C ILE A 593 29.07 -22.42 24.42
N ALA A 594 28.99 -22.51 25.74
CA ALA A 594 27.97 -23.28 26.45
C ALA A 594 26.53 -22.73 26.30
N GLN A 595 26.38 -21.52 25.78
CA GLN A 595 25.06 -20.93 25.48
C GLN A 595 24.50 -21.44 24.15
N TRP A 596 25.36 -21.89 23.22
CA TRP A 596 24.99 -22.29 21.86
C TRP A 596 25.15 -23.77 21.56
N TYR A 597 25.98 -24.49 22.40
CA TYR A 597 26.28 -25.92 22.21
C TYR A 597 26.15 -26.68 23.52
N THR A 598 25.57 -27.87 23.47
CA THR A 598 25.55 -28.79 24.58
C THR A 598 26.79 -29.70 24.56
N PRO A 599 27.23 -30.23 25.71
CA PRO A 599 28.33 -31.19 25.74
C PRO A 599 28.16 -32.38 24.80
N GLU A 600 26.94 -32.91 24.71
CA GLU A 600 26.58 -34.07 23.91
C GLU A 600 26.75 -33.80 22.41
N GLU A 601 26.41 -32.58 21.96
CA GLU A 601 26.57 -32.16 20.57
C GLU A 601 28.03 -32.01 20.15
N MET A 602 28.89 -31.75 21.07
CA MET A 602 30.32 -31.51 20.82
C MET A 602 31.16 -32.77 20.81
N ILE A 603 30.79 -33.81 21.56
CA ILE A 603 31.53 -35.07 21.63
C ILE A 603 31.56 -35.74 20.24
N GLY A 604 32.75 -36.18 19.82
CA GLY A 604 33.00 -36.84 18.53
C GLY A 604 33.10 -35.86 17.34
N LYS A 605 32.91 -34.56 17.55
CA LYS A 605 33.10 -33.55 16.51
C LYS A 605 34.58 -33.21 16.33
N LYS A 606 34.94 -32.89 15.07
CA LYS A 606 36.25 -32.36 14.72
C LYS A 606 36.18 -30.84 14.58
N VAL A 607 37.12 -30.16 15.20
CA VAL A 607 37.17 -28.67 15.30
C VAL A 607 38.58 -28.19 14.97
N VAL A 608 38.66 -26.91 14.56
CA VAL A 608 39.96 -26.26 14.42
C VAL A 608 40.40 -25.72 15.76
N ILE A 609 41.62 -26.08 16.18
CA ILE A 609 42.24 -25.56 17.40
C ILE A 609 43.54 -24.81 17.11
N VAL A 610 43.82 -23.77 17.89
CA VAL A 610 45.15 -23.15 17.96
C VAL A 610 45.97 -23.93 18.95
N ALA A 611 46.90 -24.75 18.45
CA ALA A 611 47.63 -25.74 19.27
C ALA A 611 48.87 -25.19 19.99
N ASN A 612 49.47 -24.13 19.48
CA ASN A 612 50.64 -23.50 20.07
C ASN A 612 50.36 -22.28 20.95
N LEU A 613 49.10 -22.11 21.37
CA LEU A 613 48.74 -21.03 22.28
C LEU A 613 49.26 -21.32 23.67
N ALA A 614 49.86 -20.32 24.34
CA ALA A 614 50.37 -20.48 25.70
C ALA A 614 49.24 -20.89 26.67
N PRO A 615 49.46 -21.93 27.52
CA PRO A 615 48.44 -22.39 28.45
C PRO A 615 48.00 -21.30 29.41
N ARG A 616 46.66 -21.17 29.57
CA ARG A 616 46.03 -20.14 30.41
C ARG A 616 45.14 -20.76 31.48
N LYS A 617 45.37 -20.37 32.74
CA LYS A 617 44.52 -20.82 33.84
C LYS A 617 43.24 -19.97 33.91
N MET A 618 42.07 -20.62 33.75
CA MET A 618 40.76 -20.00 33.84
C MET A 618 39.89 -20.79 34.82
N ARG A 619 39.33 -20.12 35.83
CA ARG A 619 38.46 -20.74 36.87
C ARG A 619 38.97 -22.04 37.46
N GLY A 620 40.30 -22.12 37.69
CA GLY A 620 40.94 -23.26 38.30
C GLY A 620 41.39 -24.37 37.34
N VAL A 621 41.01 -24.33 36.08
CA VAL A 621 41.39 -25.27 35.01
C VAL A 621 42.38 -24.58 34.06
N VAL A 622 43.41 -25.32 33.63
CA VAL A 622 44.33 -24.84 32.60
C VAL A 622 43.82 -25.19 31.23
N SER A 623 43.59 -24.17 30.38
CA SER A 623 43.26 -24.35 28.97
C SER A 623 44.55 -24.34 28.14
N GLU A 624 44.76 -25.39 27.33
CA GLU A 624 45.97 -25.63 26.53
C GLU A 624 45.78 -25.39 25.03
N GLY A 625 44.97 -24.40 24.69
CA GLY A 625 44.63 -24.03 23.30
C GLY A 625 43.32 -23.28 23.23
N MET A 626 42.86 -23.03 22.00
CA MET A 626 41.61 -22.35 21.73
C MET A 626 40.90 -23.03 20.56
N ILE A 627 39.59 -23.26 20.69
CA ILE A 627 38.72 -23.67 19.55
C ILE A 627 38.40 -22.42 18.75
N LEU A 628 38.47 -22.47 17.41
CA LEU A 628 38.08 -21.40 16.54
C LEU A 628 36.54 -21.36 16.39
N ALA A 629 36.00 -20.17 16.56
CA ALA A 629 34.58 -19.89 16.33
C ALA A 629 34.45 -18.53 15.65
N SER A 630 33.44 -18.40 14.80
CA SER A 630 33.04 -17.15 14.19
C SER A 630 32.00 -16.45 15.07
N SER A 631 32.14 -15.16 15.29
CA SER A 631 31.12 -14.33 15.96
C SER A 631 30.18 -13.76 14.92
N VAL A 632 28.85 -13.96 15.06
CA VAL A 632 27.82 -13.46 14.19
C VAL A 632 26.79 -12.74 15.06
N GLY A 633 26.94 -11.43 15.26
CA GLY A 633 26.19 -10.69 16.27
C GLY A 633 26.51 -11.24 17.68
N ASP A 634 25.47 -11.57 18.44
CA ASP A 634 25.59 -12.16 19.77
C ASP A 634 25.83 -13.70 19.75
N ASP A 635 25.84 -14.33 18.56
CA ASP A 635 26.02 -15.78 18.41
C ASP A 635 27.47 -16.18 18.16
N ALA A 636 27.87 -17.37 18.64
CA ALA A 636 29.16 -18.01 18.34
C ALA A 636 28.93 -19.29 17.52
N LYS A 637 29.59 -19.39 16.36
CA LYS A 637 29.57 -20.57 15.48
C LYS A 637 30.94 -21.24 15.48
N VAL A 638 31.03 -22.46 16.01
CA VAL A 638 32.26 -23.25 16.00
C VAL A 638 32.62 -23.66 14.58
N VAL A 639 33.91 -23.58 14.22
CA VAL A 639 34.40 -24.06 12.93
C VAL A 639 34.59 -25.57 13.03
N PHE A 640 33.63 -26.33 12.50
CA PHE A 640 33.69 -27.79 12.42
C PHE A 640 34.43 -28.24 11.15
N ILE A 641 35.11 -29.37 11.23
CA ILE A 641 35.80 -30.03 10.13
C ILE A 641 35.11 -31.35 9.84
N ASP A 642 35.12 -31.77 8.58
CA ASP A 642 34.53 -33.03 8.15
C ASP A 642 35.12 -34.23 8.90
N SER A 643 34.27 -35.21 9.18
CA SER A 643 34.62 -36.34 10.05
C SER A 643 35.69 -37.28 9.47
N ASP A 644 35.93 -37.22 8.15
CA ASP A 644 36.95 -38.02 7.44
C ASP A 644 38.36 -37.43 7.54
N VAL A 645 38.49 -36.15 7.91
CA VAL A 645 39.83 -35.52 8.10
C VAL A 645 40.47 -36.04 9.38
N PRO A 646 41.69 -36.62 9.37
CA PRO A 646 42.33 -37.13 10.58
C PRO A 646 42.63 -36.05 11.62
N ALA A 647 42.45 -36.37 12.92
CA ALA A 647 42.97 -35.52 14.00
C ALA A 647 44.49 -35.35 13.85
N GLY A 648 45.00 -34.14 14.11
CA GLY A 648 46.38 -33.79 13.89
C GLY A 648 46.72 -33.23 12.51
N SER A 649 45.74 -33.22 11.57
CA SER A 649 45.93 -32.57 10.28
C SER A 649 46.13 -31.06 10.47
N ARG A 650 47.15 -30.49 9.84
CA ARG A 650 47.43 -29.04 9.90
C ARG A 650 46.54 -28.29 8.91
N ILE A 651 46.16 -27.10 9.30
CA ILE A 651 45.38 -26.16 8.49
C ILE A 651 46.31 -24.97 8.17
N GLY A 652 46.46 -24.71 6.87
CA GLY A 652 47.32 -23.62 6.38
C GLY A 652 46.92 -23.12 5.02
#